data_4db256e2cc6a05ce6b3983544f752826
#
_entry.id   4db256e2cc6a05ce6b3983544f752826
#
_cell.length_a   1.000
_cell.length_b   1.000
_cell.length_c   1.000
_cell.angle_alpha   90.00
_cell.angle_beta   90.00
_cell.angle_gamma   90.00
#
_symmetry.space_group_name_H-M   'P 1'
#
loop_
_entity.id
_entity.type
_entity.pdbx_description
1 polymer ?
#
loop_
_entity_poly.entity_id
_entity_poly.type
_entity_poly.pdbx_seq_one_letter_code
_entity_poly.pdbx_strand_id
1 'polypeptide(L)'
;MNALVLYGILFGTAALFTGAEFLIHKFLKNKEHLIIERILIFVLIAVFTIRYLCAEDFAINESSKMNVAFFGGFMNNGFLNFLGFMAIWLELTGIVFLFLRPFTPIKTAMWYTKCIAGPFILFASLASYPMVYTLQGDGSVGLRSILLSIELGLSLALVLFYWAKDYKIRLSKHSYGEVITISILANLFTVPIYLPMYFFGLGNDRMIPYDMTFSHRLLIYILVVFLPLLLYFSFRQSHIDKRWYVMRFISISTMVVFLAKTKGTDWISPWTWPLHLCNTAMILSFLCYTFKLKKLFYFTYFINVFGALMAILMPNYSPTATMFEPSVVHFWFNHCCAFMMPLLGVALKLYDRPKIKQYFYSVIAFVGYFALVFVLNTIFGAFNDKTYNFLGFNLTVKETNFFFLNDDFIAKKLGNWAENIQKKKFEFNIGEVLFTIRPAYQITFLLTYVVIGFGMWFVYQIFFDIADSHQDLHMRLKGIRADRIALEGALEGRKFDEPMKKNEGIRLELDHFSKRYAMSPVYAVKDASFVVNGGEVFGFLGPNGAGKSTIIKSIVGIQPITEGNIYVCGYDAKLQPVFAKNLIGFVPDHYALYEKLTGREYLNYIADIYEVSQEDRDARLKEYIHIFELESSIDNKIKTYSHGMKQKITIIAALIHEPKVWILDEPLTGLDPNSIYQVKECMKKHAAKGNIVFFSSHLIDIVEKLCDRVAVIKKGQIQTITDVKSIENKYDSLEEFYMQIINGESKENND
;
A
#
# COMPACT_ATOMS: atom_id res chain seq x y z
N MET A 1 5.93 38.84 28.64
CA MET A 1 7.23 38.36 28.11
C MET A 1 7.43 39.00 26.74
N ASN A 2 8.60 39.60 26.51
CA ASN A 2 8.84 40.43 25.33
C ASN A 2 8.91 39.53 24.07
N ALA A 3 8.47 40.03 22.91
CA ALA A 3 8.59 39.36 21.61
C ALA A 3 10.01 38.81 21.36
N LEU A 4 11.02 39.49 21.86
CA LEU A 4 12.42 39.08 21.83
C LEU A 4 12.67 37.71 22.49
N VAL A 5 11.94 37.37 23.56
CA VAL A 5 12.07 36.07 24.25
C VAL A 5 11.45 34.95 23.41
N LEU A 6 10.32 35.22 22.73
CA LEU A 6 9.68 34.26 21.84
C LEU A 6 10.55 33.95 20.61
N TYR A 7 11.15 34.97 20.01
CA TYR A 7 12.15 34.76 18.94
C TYR A 7 13.40 34.05 19.46
N GLY A 8 13.83 34.31 20.71
CA GLY A 8 14.90 33.56 21.37
C GLY A 8 14.58 32.05 21.49
N ILE A 9 13.37 31.72 21.91
CA ILE A 9 12.88 30.33 21.97
C ILE A 9 12.86 29.70 20.57
N LEU A 10 12.34 30.41 19.57
CA LEU A 10 12.25 29.94 18.19
C LEU A 10 13.63 29.63 17.62
N PHE A 11 14.52 30.61 17.60
CA PHE A 11 15.86 30.44 17.02
C PHE A 11 16.73 29.51 17.86
N GLY A 12 16.58 29.54 19.21
CA GLY A 12 17.24 28.60 20.10
C GLY A 12 16.82 27.15 19.85
N THR A 13 15.52 26.90 19.67
CA THR A 13 14.99 25.59 19.32
C THR A 13 15.49 25.14 17.94
N ALA A 14 15.43 26.02 16.95
CA ALA A 14 15.94 25.72 15.60
C ALA A 14 17.43 25.39 15.61
N ALA A 15 18.25 26.19 16.30
CA ALA A 15 19.69 25.98 16.41
C ALA A 15 20.03 24.68 17.15
N LEU A 16 19.33 24.39 18.24
CA LEU A 16 19.53 23.17 19.04
C LEU A 16 19.23 21.91 18.21
N PHE A 17 18.11 21.87 17.53
CA PHE A 17 17.74 20.70 16.74
C PHE A 17 18.55 20.58 15.45
N THR A 18 18.87 21.68 14.77
CA THR A 18 19.75 21.67 13.59
C THR A 18 21.17 21.25 13.99
N GLY A 19 21.67 21.72 15.11
CA GLY A 19 22.97 21.31 15.65
C GLY A 19 23.00 19.85 16.05
N ALA A 20 21.94 19.36 16.71
CA ALA A 20 21.80 17.94 17.06
C ALA A 20 21.74 17.07 15.81
N GLU A 21 20.97 17.42 14.78
CA GLU A 21 20.91 16.72 13.51
C GLU A 21 22.28 16.68 12.81
N PHE A 22 23.02 17.79 12.80
CA PHE A 22 24.35 17.86 12.21
C PHE A 22 25.34 16.96 12.94
N LEU A 23 25.35 16.95 14.29
CA LEU A 23 26.21 16.10 15.10
C LEU A 23 25.90 14.63 14.88
N ILE A 24 24.63 14.29 14.86
CA ILE A 24 24.14 12.92 14.65
C ILE A 24 24.48 12.44 13.24
N HIS A 25 24.30 13.30 12.22
CA HIS A 25 24.69 13.01 10.84
C HIS A 25 26.17 12.71 10.71
N LYS A 26 27.01 13.40 11.49
CA LYS A 26 28.47 13.21 11.48
C LYS A 26 28.92 11.93 12.19
N PHE A 27 28.20 11.47 13.23
CA PHE A 27 28.64 10.37 14.09
C PHE A 27 27.89 9.05 13.87
N LEU A 28 26.69 9.05 13.27
CA LEU A 28 25.86 7.86 13.08
C LEU A 28 25.73 7.48 11.59
N LYS A 29 25.86 6.19 11.30
CA LYS A 29 25.74 5.65 9.94
C LYS A 29 24.30 5.58 9.44
N ASN A 30 24.09 5.66 8.14
CA ASN A 30 22.83 5.85 7.38
C ASN A 30 21.50 5.23 7.88
N LYS A 31 21.48 4.20 8.72
CA LYS A 31 20.23 3.58 9.23
C LYS A 31 19.63 4.32 10.43
N GLU A 32 20.43 5.01 11.19
CA GLU A 32 20.02 5.67 12.44
C GLU A 32 19.39 7.04 12.19
N HIS A 33 19.70 7.66 11.05
CA HIS A 33 19.04 8.92 10.62
C HIS A 33 17.52 8.83 10.52
N LEU A 34 17.01 7.66 10.07
CA LEU A 34 15.58 7.47 9.91
C LEU A 34 14.84 7.47 11.27
N ILE A 35 15.50 7.03 12.32
CA ILE A 35 14.95 7.01 13.68
C ILE A 35 14.82 8.43 14.20
N ILE A 36 15.84 9.25 14.01
CA ILE A 36 15.87 10.64 14.50
C ILE A 36 14.87 11.50 13.74
N GLU A 37 14.82 11.37 12.41
CA GLU A 37 13.80 12.02 11.60
C GLU A 37 12.38 11.69 12.11
N ARG A 38 12.12 10.43 12.46
CA ARG A 38 10.84 10.01 13.04
C ARG A 38 10.59 10.62 14.42
N ILE A 39 11.62 10.69 15.27
CA ILE A 39 11.51 11.29 16.59
C ILE A 39 11.19 12.78 16.47
N LEU A 40 11.89 13.53 15.62
CA LEU A 40 11.66 14.95 15.41
C LEU A 40 10.26 15.24 14.86
N ILE A 41 9.81 14.45 13.91
CA ILE A 41 8.43 14.56 13.38
C ILE A 41 7.41 14.23 14.46
N PHE A 42 7.65 13.18 15.25
CA PHE A 42 6.77 12.83 16.37
C PHE A 42 6.69 13.95 17.40
N VAL A 43 7.83 14.56 17.76
CA VAL A 43 7.87 15.71 18.68
C VAL A 43 7.12 16.90 18.09
N LEU A 44 7.31 17.21 16.80
CA LEU A 44 6.57 18.29 16.13
C LEU A 44 5.06 18.06 16.17
N ILE A 45 4.62 16.85 15.89
CA ILE A 45 3.19 16.49 15.94
C ILE A 45 2.67 16.55 17.38
N ALA A 46 3.45 16.09 18.36
CA ALA A 46 3.07 16.19 19.75
C ALA A 46 2.92 17.66 20.20
N VAL A 47 3.87 18.52 19.85
CA VAL A 47 3.81 19.97 20.16
C VAL A 47 2.61 20.62 19.47
N PHE A 48 2.39 20.32 18.18
CA PHE A 48 1.21 20.76 17.44
C PHE A 48 -0.08 20.32 18.12
N THR A 49 -0.20 19.04 18.46
CA THR A 49 -1.39 18.49 19.12
C THR A 49 -1.62 19.13 20.47
N ILE A 50 -0.58 19.29 21.31
CA ILE A 50 -0.70 19.93 22.61
C ILE A 50 -1.12 21.41 22.45
N ARG A 51 -0.54 22.14 21.50
CA ARG A 51 -0.92 23.52 21.21
C ARG A 51 -2.40 23.63 20.83
N TYR A 52 -2.88 22.70 20.00
CA TYR A 52 -4.29 22.65 19.62
C TYR A 52 -5.20 22.23 20.78
N LEU A 53 -4.81 21.27 21.58
CA LEU A 53 -5.62 20.77 22.70
C LEU A 53 -5.64 21.73 23.89
N CYS A 54 -4.55 22.44 24.18
CA CYS A 54 -4.45 23.37 25.30
C CYS A 54 -4.99 24.77 24.99
N ALA A 55 -5.41 25.04 23.78
CA ALA A 55 -5.97 26.32 23.40
C ALA A 55 -7.48 26.33 23.70
N GLU A 56 -7.88 26.87 24.83
CA GLU A 56 -9.29 27.10 25.21
C GLU A 56 -10.06 27.85 24.11
N ASP A 57 -9.36 28.67 23.35
CA ASP A 57 -9.87 29.53 22.30
C ASP A 57 -10.18 28.85 20.97
N PHE A 58 -9.89 27.55 20.81
CA PHE A 58 -10.36 26.77 19.65
C PHE A 58 -11.82 26.39 19.73
N ALA A 59 -12.47 26.71 20.84
CA ALA A 59 -13.90 26.61 20.97
C ALA A 59 -14.58 27.66 20.09
N ILE A 60 -15.40 27.21 19.19
CA ILE A 60 -16.45 28.05 18.65
C ILE A 60 -17.29 28.48 19.85
N ASN A 61 -17.26 29.73 20.16
CA ASN A 61 -18.24 30.27 21.05
C ASN A 61 -19.55 30.32 20.27
N GLU A 62 -20.52 29.48 20.63
CA GLU A 62 -21.81 29.39 19.92
C GLU A 62 -22.55 30.71 19.88
N SER A 63 -22.24 31.62 20.82
CA SER A 63 -22.81 32.98 20.92
C SER A 63 -22.26 33.95 19.87
N SER A 64 -21.08 33.69 19.31
CA SER A 64 -20.54 34.49 18.22
C SER A 64 -20.13 33.55 17.08
N LYS A 65 -21.05 33.30 16.18
CA LYS A 65 -20.91 32.42 15.00
C LYS A 65 -19.72 32.68 14.08
N MET A 66 -18.81 33.57 14.48
CA MET A 66 -17.65 33.99 13.71
C MET A 66 -16.34 34.06 14.49
N ASN A 67 -16.29 33.77 15.79
CA ASN A 67 -15.03 33.73 16.52
C ASN A 67 -14.29 32.43 16.27
N VAL A 68 -13.69 32.35 15.13
CA VAL A 68 -12.78 31.27 14.80
C VAL A 68 -11.47 31.50 15.48
N ALA A 69 -11.32 30.85 16.53
CA ALA A 69 -10.20 31.02 17.41
C ALA A 69 -8.98 30.16 17.00
N PHE A 70 -8.60 30.14 15.76
CA PHE A 70 -7.28 29.62 15.46
C PHE A 70 -6.17 30.50 16.06
N PHE A 71 -6.47 31.78 16.23
CA PHE A 71 -5.56 32.77 16.81
C PHE A 71 -6.18 33.61 17.92
N GLY A 72 -7.30 33.19 18.54
CA GLY A 72 -7.93 33.89 19.64
C GLY A 72 -8.94 34.96 19.24
N GLY A 73 -9.45 35.00 18.03
CA GLY A 73 -10.52 35.89 17.60
C GLY A 73 -10.33 36.48 16.21
N PHE A 74 -11.43 36.99 15.63
CA PHE A 74 -11.37 37.77 14.41
C PHE A 74 -10.77 39.13 14.63
N MET A 75 -9.84 39.52 13.78
CA MET A 75 -9.46 40.92 13.68
C MET A 75 -10.55 41.68 12.92
N ASN A 76 -10.75 42.95 13.24
CA ASN A 76 -11.63 43.87 12.52
C ASN A 76 -11.13 44.17 11.09
N ASN A 77 -10.32 43.29 10.51
CA ASN A 77 -9.72 43.43 9.20
C ASN A 77 -9.87 42.13 8.40
N GLY A 78 -10.69 42.16 7.36
CA GLY A 78 -10.98 41.00 6.53
C GLY A 78 -9.77 40.38 5.83
N PHE A 79 -8.75 41.21 5.53
CA PHE A 79 -7.51 40.70 4.92
C PHE A 79 -6.65 39.90 5.90
N LEU A 80 -6.55 40.36 7.15
CA LEU A 80 -5.83 39.61 8.18
C LEU A 80 -6.52 38.29 8.53
N ASN A 81 -7.85 38.29 8.58
CA ASN A 81 -8.62 37.04 8.73
C ASN A 81 -8.37 36.05 7.59
N PHE A 82 -8.36 36.52 6.35
CA PHE A 82 -8.02 35.72 5.19
C PHE A 82 -6.60 35.14 5.30
N LEU A 83 -5.60 35.94 5.65
CA LEU A 83 -4.23 35.46 5.86
C LEU A 83 -4.15 34.41 6.97
N GLY A 84 -4.91 34.60 8.05
CA GLY A 84 -5.00 33.61 9.15
C GLY A 84 -5.53 32.28 8.68
N PHE A 85 -6.63 32.25 7.93
CA PHE A 85 -7.17 31.00 7.38
C PHE A 85 -6.23 30.33 6.40
N MET A 86 -5.57 31.10 5.53
CA MET A 86 -4.58 30.54 4.61
C MET A 86 -3.37 29.99 5.35
N ALA A 87 -2.90 30.66 6.40
CA ALA A 87 -1.80 30.18 7.23
C ALA A 87 -2.14 28.84 7.88
N ILE A 88 -3.33 28.69 8.44
CA ILE A 88 -3.81 27.43 9.02
C ILE A 88 -3.85 26.31 7.98
N TRP A 89 -4.42 26.60 6.80
CA TRP A 89 -4.51 25.61 5.75
C TRP A 89 -3.14 25.11 5.31
N LEU A 90 -2.19 26.03 5.13
CA LEU A 90 -0.81 25.70 4.78
C LEU A 90 -0.10 24.93 5.90
N GLU A 91 -0.35 25.28 7.16
CA GLU A 91 0.19 24.60 8.34
C GLU A 91 -0.31 23.15 8.41
N LEU A 92 -1.63 22.92 8.34
CA LEU A 92 -2.23 21.59 8.33
C LEU A 92 -1.69 20.73 7.17
N THR A 93 -1.63 21.30 5.98
CA THR A 93 -1.09 20.64 4.81
C THR A 93 0.37 20.23 5.04
N GLY A 94 1.18 21.14 5.52
CA GLY A 94 2.58 20.90 5.76
C GLY A 94 2.85 19.83 6.81
N ILE A 95 2.12 19.84 7.92
CA ILE A 95 2.23 18.81 8.98
C ILE A 95 1.90 17.42 8.43
N VAL A 96 0.87 17.29 7.61
CA VAL A 96 0.53 16.01 6.97
C VAL A 96 1.67 15.50 6.10
N PHE A 97 2.31 16.37 5.31
CA PHE A 97 3.44 15.98 4.48
C PHE A 97 4.69 15.61 5.29
N LEU A 98 4.99 16.34 6.35
CA LEU A 98 6.08 16.00 7.25
C LEU A 98 5.87 14.64 7.90
N PHE A 99 4.65 14.38 8.35
CA PHE A 99 4.30 13.10 8.97
C PHE A 99 4.42 11.91 8.00
N LEU A 100 4.07 12.12 6.73
CA LEU A 100 4.12 11.07 5.72
C LEU A 100 5.53 10.66 5.30
N ARG A 101 6.47 11.58 5.40
CA ARG A 101 7.81 11.42 4.85
C ARG A 101 8.54 10.14 5.32
N PRO A 102 8.60 9.79 6.62
CA PRO A 102 9.31 8.59 7.09
C PRO A 102 8.66 7.28 6.66
N PHE A 103 7.37 7.31 6.34
CA PHE A 103 6.59 6.11 6.01
C PHE A 103 6.52 5.80 4.52
N THR A 104 6.79 6.79 3.66
CA THR A 104 6.60 6.64 2.22
C THR A 104 7.61 7.48 1.44
N PRO A 105 8.81 6.97 1.17
CA PRO A 105 9.88 7.70 0.49
C PRO A 105 9.65 7.76 -1.04
N ILE A 106 8.53 8.31 -1.50
CA ILE A 106 8.26 8.57 -2.91
C ILE A 106 8.97 9.86 -3.32
N LYS A 107 9.78 9.81 -4.38
CA LYS A 107 10.62 10.92 -4.84
C LYS A 107 9.84 12.22 -5.06
N THR A 108 8.65 12.15 -5.66
CA THR A 108 7.77 13.31 -5.90
C THR A 108 7.26 13.91 -4.59
N ALA A 109 6.87 13.05 -3.62
CA ALA A 109 6.42 13.51 -2.31
C ALA A 109 7.57 14.12 -1.48
N MET A 110 8.77 13.55 -1.56
CA MET A 110 9.96 14.09 -0.92
C MET A 110 10.31 15.48 -1.48
N TRP A 111 10.21 15.64 -2.80
CA TRP A 111 10.40 16.95 -3.44
C TRP A 111 9.32 17.95 -3.00
N TYR A 112 8.05 17.52 -2.97
CA TYR A 112 6.93 18.36 -2.53
C TYR A 112 7.12 18.82 -1.06
N THR A 113 7.49 17.90 -0.19
CA THR A 113 7.78 18.23 1.23
C THR A 113 8.90 19.26 1.35
N LYS A 114 9.98 19.11 0.56
CA LYS A 114 11.12 20.01 0.57
C LYS A 114 10.77 21.40 0.00
N CYS A 115 10.16 21.45 -1.18
CA CYS A 115 10.04 22.70 -1.95
C CYS A 115 8.75 23.45 -1.69
N ILE A 116 7.70 22.78 -1.19
CA ILE A 116 6.38 23.36 -1.01
C ILE A 116 5.94 23.27 0.46
N ALA A 117 5.74 22.06 0.98
CA ALA A 117 5.14 21.89 2.31
C ALA A 117 6.02 22.47 3.43
N GLY A 118 7.33 22.23 3.41
CA GLY A 118 8.24 22.75 4.42
C GLY A 118 8.29 24.29 4.46
N PRO A 119 8.56 24.98 3.34
CA PRO A 119 8.47 26.43 3.26
C PRO A 119 7.10 26.99 3.66
N PHE A 120 6.01 26.28 3.33
CA PHE A 120 4.67 26.71 3.69
C PHE A 120 4.41 26.63 5.19
N ILE A 121 4.86 25.59 5.88
CA ILE A 121 4.80 25.52 7.34
C ILE A 121 5.54 26.69 7.96
N LEU A 122 6.77 26.93 7.51
CA LEU A 122 7.58 28.05 8.01
C LEU A 122 6.87 29.39 7.81
N PHE A 123 6.33 29.63 6.60
CA PHE A 123 5.56 30.83 6.29
C PHE A 123 4.30 30.95 7.17
N ALA A 124 3.54 29.85 7.30
CA ALA A 124 2.33 29.80 8.10
C ALA A 124 2.61 30.11 9.57
N SER A 125 3.66 29.52 10.13
CA SER A 125 4.05 29.76 11.50
C SER A 125 4.53 31.21 11.72
N LEU A 126 5.28 31.78 10.77
CA LEU A 126 5.68 33.20 10.82
C LEU A 126 4.48 34.14 10.71
N ALA A 127 3.51 33.87 9.84
CA ALA A 127 2.29 34.66 9.72
C ALA A 127 1.38 34.55 10.93
N SER A 128 1.38 33.44 11.64
CA SER A 128 0.61 33.21 12.87
C SER A 128 1.15 34.07 14.06
N TYR A 129 2.43 34.36 14.05
CA TYR A 129 3.11 35.00 15.16
C TYR A 129 2.58 36.40 15.50
N PRO A 130 2.44 37.35 14.55
CA PRO A 130 1.88 38.67 14.80
C PRO A 130 0.43 38.61 15.29
N MET A 131 -0.35 37.62 14.81
CA MET A 131 -1.76 37.48 15.20
C MET A 131 -1.90 37.03 16.65
N VAL A 132 -1.11 36.06 17.10
CA VAL A 132 -1.12 35.61 18.49
C VAL A 132 -0.71 36.75 19.43
N TYR A 133 0.28 37.56 19.01
CA TYR A 133 0.78 38.68 19.79
C TYR A 133 -0.24 39.83 19.91
N THR A 134 -0.92 40.16 18.80
CA THR A 134 -1.90 41.29 18.78
C THR A 134 -3.19 40.95 19.55
N LEU A 135 -3.56 39.69 19.63
CA LEU A 135 -4.79 39.24 20.29
C LEU A 135 -4.63 39.08 21.79
N GLN A 136 -3.40 38.96 22.28
CA GLN A 136 -3.11 38.82 23.72
C GLN A 136 -3.01 40.14 24.50
N GLY A 137 -3.33 41.26 23.92
CA GLY A 137 -3.50 42.64 24.40
C GLY A 137 -2.85 43.12 25.70
N ASP A 138 -2.53 42.28 26.64
CA ASP A 138 -1.99 42.54 27.98
C ASP A 138 -0.50 42.15 28.14
N GLY A 139 0.17 41.73 27.07
CA GLY A 139 1.59 41.36 27.09
C GLY A 139 1.90 40.05 27.83
N SER A 140 0.91 39.28 28.25
CA SER A 140 1.11 37.99 28.88
C SER A 140 1.44 36.93 27.80
N VAL A 141 2.57 36.22 27.97
CA VAL A 141 2.94 35.13 27.10
C VAL A 141 2.34 33.84 27.65
N GLY A 142 1.22 33.45 27.09
CA GLY A 142 0.60 32.18 27.42
C GLY A 142 1.39 30.99 26.88
N LEU A 143 1.14 29.80 27.45
CA LEU A 143 1.69 28.50 27.03
C LEU A 143 1.59 28.31 25.51
N ARG A 144 0.54 28.79 24.89
CA ARG A 144 0.27 28.75 23.45
C ARG A 144 1.36 29.39 22.60
N SER A 145 1.79 30.61 22.99
CA SER A 145 2.84 31.33 22.26
C SER A 145 4.20 30.64 22.38
N ILE A 146 4.46 30.00 23.53
CA ILE A 146 5.67 29.22 23.76
C ILE A 146 5.63 27.94 22.84
N LEU A 147 4.52 27.24 22.85
CA LEU A 147 4.35 26.04 22.01
C LEU A 147 4.47 26.36 20.51
N LEU A 148 3.86 27.48 20.06
CA LEU A 148 3.99 27.95 18.68
C LEU A 148 5.46 28.25 18.32
N SER A 149 6.21 28.88 19.24
CA SER A 149 7.62 29.19 19.02
C SER A 149 8.49 27.94 18.91
N ILE A 150 8.21 26.93 19.73
CA ILE A 150 8.89 25.62 19.66
C ILE A 150 8.53 24.90 18.34
N GLU A 151 7.26 24.89 17.95
CA GLU A 151 6.78 24.28 16.71
C GLU A 151 7.43 24.93 15.48
N LEU A 152 7.50 26.25 15.46
CA LEU A 152 8.16 27.01 14.41
C LEU A 152 9.66 26.69 14.34
N GLY A 153 10.34 26.59 15.48
CA GLY A 153 11.75 26.22 15.55
C GLY A 153 12.02 24.80 15.04
N LEU A 154 11.17 23.83 15.42
CA LEU A 154 11.23 22.45 14.91
C LEU A 154 10.96 22.38 13.41
N SER A 155 9.95 23.14 12.93
CA SER A 155 9.62 23.20 11.50
C SER A 155 10.78 23.76 10.69
N LEU A 156 11.42 24.82 11.17
CA LEU A 156 12.61 25.40 10.56
C LEU A 156 13.77 24.40 10.51
N ALA A 157 14.06 23.70 11.62
CA ALA A 157 15.09 22.68 11.67
C ALA A 157 14.85 21.56 10.66
N LEU A 158 13.61 21.04 10.57
CA LEU A 158 13.23 20.01 9.60
C LEU A 158 13.35 20.48 8.15
N VAL A 159 12.95 21.72 7.84
CA VAL A 159 13.12 22.30 6.50
C VAL A 159 14.58 22.37 6.10
N LEU A 160 15.44 22.87 6.99
CA LEU A 160 16.89 22.96 6.76
C LEU A 160 17.52 21.58 6.58
N PHE A 161 17.13 20.63 7.41
CA PHE A 161 17.57 19.23 7.28
C PHE A 161 17.18 18.62 5.93
N TYR A 162 15.93 18.79 5.48
CA TYR A 162 15.49 18.27 4.19
C TYR A 162 16.18 18.95 3.01
N TRP A 163 16.46 20.24 3.10
CA TRP A 163 17.23 20.91 2.07
C TRP A 163 18.64 20.38 1.97
N ALA A 164 19.31 20.11 3.09
CA ALA A 164 20.64 19.53 3.12
C ALA A 164 20.65 18.08 2.62
N LYS A 165 19.71 17.23 3.10
CA LYS A 165 19.62 15.81 2.78
C LYS A 165 19.20 15.56 1.33
N ASP A 166 18.23 16.32 0.84
CA ASP A 166 17.57 16.07 -0.44
C ASP A 166 18.01 17.01 -1.56
N TYR A 167 19.16 17.68 -1.42
CA TYR A 167 19.59 18.68 -2.39
C TYR A 167 19.72 18.14 -3.83
N LYS A 168 19.96 16.84 -4.01
CA LYS A 168 20.05 16.15 -5.30
C LYS A 168 18.71 15.75 -5.91
N ILE A 169 17.59 15.85 -5.17
CA ILE A 169 16.29 15.45 -5.67
C ILE A 169 15.80 16.50 -6.68
N ARG A 170 15.74 16.09 -7.95
CA ARG A 170 15.16 16.86 -9.05
C ARG A 170 13.97 16.12 -9.64
N LEU A 171 12.93 16.85 -10.06
CA LEU A 171 11.78 16.30 -10.77
C LEU A 171 12.09 16.13 -12.25
N SER A 172 11.59 15.04 -12.84
CA SER A 172 11.50 14.89 -14.29
C SER A 172 10.26 15.62 -14.82
N LYS A 173 10.24 15.96 -16.13
CA LYS A 173 9.07 16.58 -16.76
C LYS A 173 7.76 15.78 -16.56
N HIS A 174 7.86 14.44 -16.52
CA HIS A 174 6.71 13.56 -16.31
C HIS A 174 6.14 13.61 -14.87
N SER A 175 6.86 14.17 -13.91
CA SER A 175 6.43 14.25 -12.52
C SER A 175 5.53 15.45 -12.20
N TYR A 176 5.35 16.39 -13.12
CA TYR A 176 4.50 17.57 -12.86
C TYR A 176 3.02 17.20 -12.65
N GLY A 177 2.50 16.23 -13.40
CA GLY A 177 1.14 15.72 -13.19
C GLY A 177 0.94 15.12 -11.80
N GLU A 178 1.96 14.46 -11.25
CA GLU A 178 1.93 13.94 -9.88
C GLU A 178 1.92 15.06 -8.83
N VAL A 179 2.70 16.12 -9.05
CA VAL A 179 2.71 17.30 -8.16
C VAL A 179 1.34 17.97 -8.14
N ILE A 180 0.72 18.16 -9.30
CA ILE A 180 -0.63 18.73 -9.39
C ILE A 180 -1.64 17.84 -8.64
N THR A 181 -1.59 16.52 -8.84
CA THR A 181 -2.48 15.58 -8.16
C THR A 181 -2.29 15.63 -6.64
N ILE A 182 -1.04 15.65 -6.18
CA ILE A 182 -0.71 15.78 -4.74
C ILE A 182 -1.23 17.11 -4.19
N SER A 183 -1.07 18.22 -4.94
CA SER A 183 -1.55 19.53 -4.53
C SER A 183 -3.08 19.57 -4.41
N ILE A 184 -3.81 18.99 -5.37
CA ILE A 184 -5.28 18.92 -5.33
C ILE A 184 -5.73 18.09 -4.12
N LEU A 185 -5.15 16.92 -3.88
CA LEU A 185 -5.46 16.08 -2.73
C LEU A 185 -5.14 16.78 -1.42
N ALA A 186 -3.99 17.45 -1.34
CA ALA A 186 -3.60 18.21 -0.17
C ALA A 186 -4.64 19.28 0.17
N ASN A 187 -5.00 20.09 -0.80
CA ASN A 187 -5.97 21.15 -0.61
C ASN A 187 -7.36 20.64 -0.26
N LEU A 188 -7.78 19.51 -0.85
CA LEU A 188 -9.10 18.94 -0.59
C LEU A 188 -9.23 18.35 0.82
N PHE A 189 -8.21 17.60 1.28
CA PHE A 189 -8.28 16.86 2.53
C PHE A 189 -7.73 17.60 3.76
N THR A 190 -7.13 18.77 3.60
CA THR A 190 -6.63 19.61 4.72
C THR A 190 -7.38 20.93 4.85
N VAL A 191 -8.48 21.11 4.14
CA VAL A 191 -9.31 22.33 4.25
C VAL A 191 -9.76 22.52 5.69
N PRO A 192 -9.48 23.67 6.33
CA PRO A 192 -10.03 24.01 7.63
C PRO A 192 -11.56 24.07 7.56
N ILE A 193 -12.23 23.45 8.53
CA ILE A 193 -13.71 23.31 8.53
C ILE A 193 -14.47 24.66 8.55
N TYR A 194 -13.81 25.72 8.93
CA TYR A 194 -14.37 27.10 8.99
C TYR A 194 -14.19 27.87 7.69
N LEU A 195 -13.28 27.43 6.82
CA LEU A 195 -12.94 28.14 5.59
C LEU A 195 -14.13 28.26 4.61
N PRO A 196 -14.95 27.22 4.40
CA PRO A 196 -16.14 27.33 3.54
C PRO A 196 -17.11 28.42 4.01
N MET A 197 -17.39 28.51 5.32
CA MET A 197 -18.24 29.54 5.89
C MET A 197 -17.68 30.95 5.65
N TYR A 198 -16.36 31.09 5.78
CA TYR A 198 -15.70 32.38 5.56
C TYR A 198 -15.84 32.88 4.11
N PHE A 199 -15.67 31.97 3.12
CA PHE A 199 -15.75 32.33 1.69
C PHE A 199 -17.18 32.45 1.18
N PHE A 200 -18.10 31.60 1.63
CA PHE A 200 -19.44 31.48 1.06
C PHE A 200 -20.54 31.99 2.00
N GLY A 201 -20.19 32.42 3.21
CA GLY A 201 -21.13 32.74 4.26
C GLY A 201 -21.82 31.48 4.83
N LEU A 202 -22.81 31.68 5.67
CA LEU A 202 -23.62 30.59 6.22
C LEU A 202 -24.54 29.92 5.18
N GLY A 203 -24.74 30.57 4.04
CA GLY A 203 -25.73 30.14 3.06
C GLY A 203 -27.13 30.66 3.41
N ASN A 204 -28.12 30.35 2.59
CA ASN A 204 -29.52 30.69 2.79
C ASN A 204 -30.34 29.41 3.04
N ASP A 205 -31.63 29.56 3.34
CA ASP A 205 -32.54 28.44 3.65
C ASP A 205 -32.65 27.37 2.56
N ARG A 206 -32.21 27.68 1.33
CA ARG A 206 -32.15 26.72 0.22
C ARG A 206 -30.95 25.80 0.28
N MET A 207 -29.95 26.10 1.12
CA MET A 207 -28.71 25.33 1.26
C MET A 207 -28.68 24.48 2.54
N ILE A 208 -29.82 24.03 3.00
CA ILE A 208 -29.92 23.15 4.19
C ILE A 208 -29.76 21.69 3.76
N PRO A 209 -28.69 21.01 4.14
CA PRO A 209 -28.43 19.61 3.72
C PRO A 209 -29.04 18.60 4.72
N TYR A 210 -30.36 18.63 4.91
CA TYR A 210 -31.07 17.79 5.85
C TYR A 210 -32.25 17.07 5.19
N ASP A 211 -32.62 15.89 5.69
CA ASP A 211 -33.79 15.08 5.29
C ASP A 211 -34.01 14.98 3.77
N MET A 212 -32.97 14.54 3.04
CA MET A 212 -33.00 14.32 1.59
C MET A 212 -33.38 15.55 0.74
N THR A 213 -33.13 16.75 1.25
CA THR A 213 -33.19 17.98 0.46
C THR A 213 -32.25 17.92 -0.77
N PHE A 214 -32.42 18.85 -1.69
CA PHE A 214 -31.53 18.92 -2.86
C PHE A 214 -30.05 19.00 -2.45
N SER A 215 -29.71 19.86 -1.48
CA SER A 215 -28.35 20.03 -0.96
C SER A 215 -27.82 18.76 -0.31
N HIS A 216 -28.65 18.02 0.43
CA HIS A 216 -28.28 16.74 1.02
C HIS A 216 -27.96 15.69 -0.06
N ARG A 217 -28.82 15.53 -1.05
CA ARG A 217 -28.59 14.61 -2.18
C ARG A 217 -27.34 14.98 -2.99
N LEU A 218 -27.13 16.28 -3.22
CA LEU A 218 -25.95 16.77 -3.93
C LEU A 218 -24.65 16.38 -3.20
N LEU A 219 -24.59 16.56 -1.87
CA LEU A 219 -23.44 16.13 -1.06
C LEU A 219 -23.22 14.63 -1.12
N ILE A 220 -24.30 13.81 -1.07
CA ILE A 220 -24.18 12.37 -1.24
C ILE A 220 -23.57 12.03 -2.61
N TYR A 221 -24.07 12.61 -3.69
CA TYR A 221 -23.54 12.33 -5.03
C TYR A 221 -22.07 12.75 -5.18
N ILE A 222 -21.68 13.93 -4.66
CA ILE A 222 -20.32 14.44 -4.81
C ILE A 222 -19.36 13.69 -3.88
N LEU A 223 -19.67 13.58 -2.59
CA LEU A 223 -18.70 13.12 -1.59
C LEU A 223 -18.74 11.61 -1.36
N VAL A 224 -19.91 10.98 -1.46
CA VAL A 224 -20.06 9.55 -1.16
C VAL A 224 -19.95 8.69 -2.41
N VAL A 225 -20.36 9.19 -3.58
CA VAL A 225 -20.31 8.44 -4.83
C VAL A 225 -19.17 8.89 -5.72
N PHE A 226 -19.16 10.17 -6.12
CA PHE A 226 -18.20 10.66 -7.12
C PHE A 226 -16.76 10.68 -6.59
N LEU A 227 -16.51 11.19 -5.39
CA LEU A 227 -15.16 11.30 -4.84
C LEU A 227 -14.45 9.94 -4.66
N PRO A 228 -15.05 8.90 -4.07
CA PRO A 228 -14.43 7.59 -4.00
C PRO A 228 -14.17 6.96 -5.37
N LEU A 229 -15.09 7.12 -6.32
CA LEU A 229 -14.90 6.64 -7.70
C LEU A 229 -13.76 7.39 -8.39
N LEU A 230 -13.69 8.71 -8.25
CA LEU A 230 -12.59 9.52 -8.79
C LEU A 230 -11.24 9.04 -8.25
N LEU A 231 -11.11 8.84 -6.93
CA LEU A 231 -9.89 8.33 -6.29
C LEU A 231 -9.57 6.91 -6.77
N TYR A 232 -10.56 6.03 -6.85
CA TYR A 232 -10.37 4.68 -7.37
C TYR A 232 -9.83 4.68 -8.79
N PHE A 233 -10.49 5.37 -9.72
CA PHE A 233 -10.07 5.42 -11.13
C PHE A 233 -8.70 6.09 -11.32
N SER A 234 -8.40 7.11 -10.52
CA SER A 234 -7.10 7.82 -10.56
C SER A 234 -5.93 6.94 -10.12
N PHE A 235 -6.14 6.07 -9.12
CA PHE A 235 -5.04 5.33 -8.50
C PHE A 235 -5.05 3.82 -8.73
N ARG A 236 -6.11 3.22 -9.27
CA ARG A 236 -6.21 1.75 -9.47
C ARG A 236 -5.08 1.14 -10.30
N GLN A 237 -4.49 1.89 -11.22
CA GLN A 237 -3.38 1.46 -12.08
C GLN A 237 -2.01 1.93 -11.59
N SER A 238 -1.96 2.73 -10.52
CA SER A 238 -0.71 3.22 -9.96
C SER A 238 0.06 2.10 -9.23
N HIS A 239 1.37 2.28 -9.08
CA HIS A 239 2.19 1.40 -8.27
C HIS A 239 1.67 1.31 -6.83
N ILE A 240 1.87 0.17 -6.19
CA ILE A 240 1.35 -0.11 -4.84
C ILE A 240 1.77 0.94 -3.80
N ASP A 241 3.00 1.47 -3.89
CA ASP A 241 3.51 2.49 -2.97
C ASP A 241 2.75 3.82 -3.12
N LYS A 242 2.35 4.21 -4.34
CA LYS A 242 1.52 5.41 -4.57
C LYS A 242 0.13 5.25 -3.98
N ARG A 243 -0.48 4.05 -4.11
CA ARG A 243 -1.78 3.76 -3.48
C ARG A 243 -1.69 3.86 -1.96
N TRP A 244 -0.66 3.27 -1.35
CA TRP A 244 -0.38 3.40 0.08
C TRP A 244 -0.17 4.86 0.49
N TYR A 245 0.56 5.63 -0.33
CA TYR A 245 0.81 7.04 -0.06
C TYR A 245 -0.49 7.84 0.02
N VAL A 246 -1.35 7.72 -0.99
CA VAL A 246 -2.63 8.44 -1.04
C VAL A 246 -3.52 8.08 0.13
N MET A 247 -3.68 6.80 0.44
CA MET A 247 -4.53 6.36 1.55
C MET A 247 -3.96 6.78 2.91
N ARG A 248 -2.66 6.78 3.10
CA ARG A 248 -2.01 7.34 4.28
C ARG A 248 -2.23 8.85 4.36
N PHE A 249 -2.04 9.55 3.24
CA PHE A 249 -2.27 10.98 3.17
C PHE A 249 -3.69 11.32 3.65
N ILE A 250 -4.71 10.69 3.09
CA ILE A 250 -6.11 10.89 3.47
C ILE A 250 -6.30 10.57 4.97
N SER A 251 -5.78 9.44 5.46
CA SER A 251 -5.98 9.01 6.85
C SER A 251 -5.31 9.97 7.86
N ILE A 252 -4.15 10.50 7.53
CA ILE A 252 -3.44 11.45 8.39
C ILE A 252 -4.15 12.81 8.34
N SER A 253 -4.54 13.27 7.15
CA SER A 253 -5.28 14.52 6.97
C SER A 253 -6.58 14.52 7.77
N THR A 254 -7.35 13.43 7.70
CA THR A 254 -8.60 13.30 8.46
C THR A 254 -8.36 13.29 9.96
N MET A 255 -7.30 12.64 10.42
CA MET A 255 -6.93 12.63 11.83
C MET A 255 -6.51 14.02 12.31
N VAL A 256 -5.70 14.74 11.53
CA VAL A 256 -5.25 16.10 11.86
C VAL A 256 -6.43 17.09 11.89
N VAL A 257 -7.32 17.04 10.89
CA VAL A 257 -8.54 17.88 10.84
C VAL A 257 -9.48 17.54 11.99
N PHE A 258 -9.61 16.26 12.35
CA PHE A 258 -10.40 15.83 13.49
C PHE A 258 -9.82 16.37 14.82
N LEU A 259 -8.51 16.24 15.03
CA LEU A 259 -7.84 16.77 16.22
C LEU A 259 -7.95 18.30 16.31
N ALA A 260 -7.88 18.99 15.20
CA ALA A 260 -7.98 20.46 15.16
C ALA A 260 -9.36 20.99 15.62
N LYS A 261 -10.39 20.14 15.65
CA LYS A 261 -11.73 20.50 16.18
C LYS A 261 -11.87 20.24 17.68
N THR A 262 -11.15 19.27 18.25
CA THR A 262 -11.33 18.85 19.65
C THR A 262 -10.64 19.81 20.62
N LYS A 263 -11.28 20.07 21.76
CA LYS A 263 -10.69 20.86 22.83
C LYS A 263 -9.84 20.00 23.75
N GLY A 264 -8.84 20.58 24.40
CA GLY A 264 -8.02 19.88 25.40
C GLY A 264 -8.85 19.34 26.57
N THR A 265 -9.83 20.11 27.03
CA THR A 265 -10.78 19.70 28.06
C THR A 265 -11.61 18.47 27.67
N ASP A 266 -11.87 18.27 26.37
CA ASP A 266 -12.59 17.11 25.86
C ASP A 266 -11.84 15.78 26.07
N TRP A 267 -10.50 15.82 26.14
CA TRP A 267 -9.68 14.63 26.38
C TRP A 267 -9.52 14.30 27.87
N ILE A 268 -9.60 15.33 28.72
CA ILE A 268 -9.53 15.15 30.18
C ILE A 268 -10.88 14.61 30.71
N SER A 269 -11.97 14.95 30.02
CA SER A 269 -13.33 14.56 30.40
C SER A 269 -13.76 13.28 29.69
N PRO A 270 -13.83 12.12 30.36
CA PRO A 270 -14.15 10.84 29.69
C PRO A 270 -15.52 10.80 28.99
N TRP A 271 -16.45 11.63 29.41
CA TRP A 271 -17.78 11.76 28.79
C TRP A 271 -17.79 12.52 27.46
N THR A 272 -16.72 13.21 27.13
CA THR A 272 -16.53 13.89 25.83
C THR A 272 -15.67 13.08 24.84
N TRP A 273 -15.15 11.93 25.26
CA TRP A 273 -14.31 11.10 24.39
C TRP A 273 -15.00 10.74 23.06
N PRO A 274 -14.23 10.63 21.99
CA PRO A 274 -14.77 10.38 20.64
C PRO A 274 -15.19 8.92 20.44
N LEU A 275 -16.03 8.39 21.34
CA LEU A 275 -16.45 6.99 21.34
C LEU A 275 -17.66 6.70 20.42
N HIS A 276 -18.21 7.68 19.72
CA HIS A 276 -19.10 7.41 18.59
C HIS A 276 -18.33 6.72 17.48
N LEU A 277 -18.91 5.71 16.82
CA LEU A 277 -18.25 4.93 15.79
C LEU A 277 -17.56 5.77 14.72
N CYS A 278 -18.21 6.82 14.25
CA CYS A 278 -17.69 7.68 13.20
C CYS A 278 -16.44 8.49 13.64
N ASN A 279 -16.39 8.89 14.90
CA ASN A 279 -15.23 9.60 15.47
C ASN A 279 -14.08 8.64 15.72
N THR A 280 -14.36 7.46 16.30
CA THR A 280 -13.38 6.39 16.47
C THR A 280 -12.83 5.92 15.13
N ALA A 281 -13.63 5.97 14.07
CA ALA A 281 -13.24 5.63 12.70
C ALA A 281 -11.99 6.38 12.23
N MET A 282 -11.84 7.65 12.59
CA MET A 282 -10.69 8.47 12.18
C MET A 282 -9.41 7.94 12.82
N ILE A 283 -9.44 7.66 14.13
CA ILE A 283 -8.32 7.09 14.87
C ILE A 283 -7.95 5.71 14.33
N LEU A 284 -8.96 4.85 14.15
CA LEU A 284 -8.75 3.50 13.65
C LEU A 284 -8.19 3.49 12.21
N SER A 285 -8.71 4.34 11.33
CA SER A 285 -8.22 4.48 9.96
C SER A 285 -6.79 4.97 9.93
N PHE A 286 -6.45 5.98 10.74
CA PHE A 286 -5.08 6.45 10.90
C PHE A 286 -4.13 5.31 11.30
N LEU A 287 -4.48 4.53 12.32
CA LEU A 287 -3.68 3.38 12.78
C LEU A 287 -3.55 2.31 11.69
N CYS A 288 -4.65 1.97 11.02
CA CYS A 288 -4.65 0.95 9.95
C CYS A 288 -3.71 1.33 8.81
N TYR A 289 -3.83 2.54 8.27
CA TYR A 289 -3.06 2.93 7.08
C TYR A 289 -1.61 3.31 7.39
N THR A 290 -1.35 3.89 8.57
CA THR A 290 0.02 4.25 8.99
C THR A 290 0.83 3.00 9.30
N PHE A 291 0.29 2.08 10.10
CA PHE A 291 1.01 0.91 10.60
C PHE A 291 0.68 -0.39 9.86
N LYS A 292 -0.18 -0.36 8.83
CA LYS A 292 -0.62 -1.52 8.04
C LYS A 292 -1.27 -2.63 8.89
N LEU A 293 -2.11 -2.27 9.87
CA LEU A 293 -2.72 -3.19 10.82
C LEU A 293 -3.90 -3.94 10.20
N LYS A 294 -3.65 -5.09 9.60
CA LYS A 294 -4.63 -5.89 8.84
C LYS A 294 -5.85 -6.33 9.68
N LYS A 295 -5.65 -6.79 10.92
CA LYS A 295 -6.76 -7.22 11.78
C LYS A 295 -7.67 -6.06 12.17
N LEU A 296 -7.07 -4.91 12.53
CA LEU A 296 -7.78 -3.70 12.88
C LEU A 296 -8.54 -3.13 11.66
N PHE A 297 -7.96 -3.24 10.47
CA PHE A 297 -8.62 -2.80 9.23
C PHE A 297 -9.94 -3.54 8.98
N TYR A 298 -10.00 -4.86 9.19
CA TYR A 298 -11.26 -5.59 9.01
C TYR A 298 -12.32 -5.17 10.01
N PHE A 299 -11.94 -4.93 11.26
CA PHE A 299 -12.86 -4.35 12.24
C PHE A 299 -13.40 -3.00 11.77
N THR A 300 -12.51 -2.10 11.34
CA THR A 300 -12.85 -0.78 10.80
C THR A 300 -13.77 -0.89 9.57
N TYR A 301 -13.50 -1.83 8.66
CA TYR A 301 -14.30 -2.05 7.47
C TYR A 301 -15.77 -2.36 7.79
N PHE A 302 -16.01 -3.30 8.68
CA PHE A 302 -17.40 -3.71 8.98
C PHE A 302 -18.19 -2.69 9.80
N ILE A 303 -17.52 -1.95 10.66
CA ILE A 303 -18.19 -1.03 11.57
C ILE A 303 -18.40 0.34 10.93
N ASN A 304 -17.37 0.89 10.31
CA ASN A 304 -17.40 2.26 9.85
C ASN A 304 -18.23 2.44 8.58
N VAL A 305 -18.15 1.51 7.64
CA VAL A 305 -18.88 1.64 6.37
C VAL A 305 -20.39 1.73 6.63
N PHE A 306 -20.91 0.85 7.49
CA PHE A 306 -22.33 0.88 7.84
C PHE A 306 -22.68 2.09 8.70
N GLY A 307 -21.93 2.33 9.79
CA GLY A 307 -22.19 3.42 10.71
C GLY A 307 -22.13 4.79 10.04
N ALA A 308 -21.15 5.00 9.18
CA ALA A 308 -21.02 6.25 8.43
C ALA A 308 -22.13 6.42 7.39
N LEU A 309 -22.52 5.37 6.68
CA LEU A 309 -23.63 5.43 5.73
C LEU A 309 -24.94 5.79 6.41
N MET A 310 -25.25 5.16 7.55
CA MET A 310 -26.45 5.47 8.34
C MET A 310 -26.44 6.92 8.84
N ALA A 311 -25.30 7.41 9.31
CA ALA A 311 -25.17 8.80 9.73
C ALA A 311 -25.36 9.79 8.56
N ILE A 312 -24.84 9.47 7.37
CA ILE A 312 -25.00 10.28 6.16
C ILE A 312 -26.48 10.33 5.75
N LEU A 313 -27.19 9.21 5.80
CA LEU A 313 -28.61 9.13 5.44
C LEU A 313 -29.52 9.79 6.49
N MET A 314 -29.10 9.75 7.76
CA MET A 314 -29.86 10.30 8.90
C MET A 314 -28.96 11.25 9.71
N PRO A 315 -28.68 12.45 9.19
CA PRO A 315 -27.74 13.37 9.84
C PRO A 315 -28.23 13.85 11.20
N ASN A 316 -27.30 13.92 12.16
CA ASN A 316 -27.54 14.37 13.54
C ASN A 316 -26.91 15.76 13.78
N TYR A 317 -27.33 16.74 12.99
CA TYR A 317 -27.08 18.17 13.25
C TYR A 317 -28.41 18.92 13.16
N SER A 318 -28.39 20.22 13.50
CA SER A 318 -29.63 21.01 13.49
C SER A 318 -30.34 20.94 12.13
N PRO A 319 -31.64 20.70 12.08
CA PRO A 319 -32.42 20.74 10.84
C PRO A 319 -32.36 22.08 10.09
N THR A 320 -31.97 23.16 10.77
CA THR A 320 -31.79 24.51 10.21
C THR A 320 -30.34 24.81 9.86
N ALA A 321 -29.40 23.89 10.12
CA ALA A 321 -27.97 24.10 9.85
C ALA A 321 -27.69 24.18 8.34
N THR A 322 -26.94 25.19 7.93
CA THR A 322 -26.62 25.44 6.53
C THR A 322 -25.39 24.64 6.07
N MET A 323 -25.25 24.48 4.75
CA MET A 323 -24.20 23.64 4.13
C MET A 323 -22.77 24.02 4.55
N PHE A 324 -22.50 25.29 4.78
CA PHE A 324 -21.16 25.81 5.10
C PHE A 324 -20.93 26.03 6.59
N GLU A 325 -21.90 25.68 7.43
CA GLU A 325 -21.70 25.71 8.88
C GLU A 325 -20.63 24.70 9.29
N PRO A 326 -19.67 25.09 10.17
CA PRO A 326 -18.54 24.23 10.54
C PRO A 326 -18.92 22.87 11.08
N SER A 327 -20.03 22.79 11.82
CA SER A 327 -20.62 21.54 12.31
C SER A 327 -21.01 20.59 11.17
N VAL A 328 -21.61 21.13 10.12
CA VAL A 328 -22.05 20.39 8.91
C VAL A 328 -20.86 20.00 8.07
N VAL A 329 -19.91 20.92 7.81
CA VAL A 329 -18.69 20.64 7.06
C VAL A 329 -17.89 19.51 7.73
N HIS A 330 -17.70 19.59 9.05
CA HIS A 330 -17.01 18.54 9.81
C HIS A 330 -17.78 17.21 9.77
N PHE A 331 -19.08 17.24 9.92
CA PHE A 331 -19.93 16.05 9.86
C PHE A 331 -19.72 15.32 8.52
N TRP A 332 -19.87 16.02 7.41
CA TRP A 332 -19.71 15.44 6.07
C TRP A 332 -18.29 14.93 5.82
N PHE A 333 -17.29 15.72 6.17
CA PHE A 333 -15.88 15.33 6.02
C PHE A 333 -15.58 14.03 6.78
N ASN A 334 -15.98 13.98 8.06
CA ASN A 334 -15.73 12.83 8.93
C ASN A 334 -16.43 11.56 8.40
N HIS A 335 -17.73 11.65 8.13
CA HIS A 335 -18.52 10.49 7.72
C HIS A 335 -18.17 10.01 6.31
N CYS A 336 -17.90 10.91 5.37
CA CYS A 336 -17.44 10.51 4.04
C CYS A 336 -16.09 9.80 4.08
N CYS A 337 -15.14 10.29 4.88
CA CYS A 337 -13.86 9.61 5.05
C CYS A 337 -14.02 8.26 5.75
N ALA A 338 -14.85 8.17 6.80
CA ALA A 338 -15.15 6.91 7.49
C ALA A 338 -15.75 5.86 6.55
N PHE A 339 -16.63 6.29 5.63
CA PHE A 339 -17.25 5.44 4.63
C PHE A 339 -16.26 5.00 3.53
N MET A 340 -15.59 5.97 2.89
CA MET A 340 -14.82 5.69 1.67
C MET A 340 -13.49 4.98 1.93
N MET A 341 -12.81 5.26 3.05
CA MET A 341 -11.46 4.74 3.27
C MET A 341 -11.41 3.21 3.34
N PRO A 342 -12.27 2.52 4.11
CA PRO A 342 -12.27 1.06 4.13
C PRO A 342 -12.56 0.45 2.75
N LEU A 343 -13.48 1.03 2.00
CA LEU A 343 -13.84 0.56 0.65
C LEU A 343 -12.68 0.74 -0.33
N LEU A 344 -12.05 1.91 -0.34
CA LEU A 344 -10.87 2.19 -1.17
C LEU A 344 -9.68 1.31 -0.78
N GLY A 345 -9.50 0.99 0.49
CA GLY A 345 -8.45 0.09 0.95
C GLY A 345 -8.50 -1.29 0.30
N VAL A 346 -9.71 -1.84 0.14
CA VAL A 346 -9.94 -3.10 -0.57
C VAL A 346 -9.90 -2.91 -2.09
N ALA A 347 -10.60 -1.89 -2.62
CA ALA A 347 -10.69 -1.64 -4.06
C ALA A 347 -9.31 -1.35 -4.69
N LEU A 348 -8.43 -0.64 -4.00
CA LEU A 348 -7.05 -0.37 -4.41
C LEU A 348 -6.08 -1.52 -4.11
N LYS A 349 -6.58 -2.67 -3.63
CA LYS A 349 -5.78 -3.87 -3.33
C LYS A 349 -4.67 -3.64 -2.28
N LEU A 350 -4.91 -2.74 -1.32
CA LEU A 350 -4.01 -2.51 -0.18
C LEU A 350 -4.25 -3.52 0.94
N TYR A 351 -5.49 -3.95 1.07
CA TYR A 351 -5.94 -5.00 1.96
C TYR A 351 -6.73 -6.03 1.17
N ASP A 352 -6.65 -7.29 1.59
CA ASP A 352 -7.43 -8.37 0.98
C ASP A 352 -8.93 -8.16 1.24
N ARG A 353 -9.76 -8.74 0.40
CA ARG A 353 -11.20 -8.76 0.63
C ARG A 353 -11.54 -9.45 1.95
N PRO A 354 -12.42 -8.86 2.78
CA PRO A 354 -12.82 -9.48 4.02
C PRO A 354 -13.62 -10.75 3.76
N LYS A 355 -13.17 -11.86 4.34
CA LYS A 355 -13.87 -13.15 4.31
C LYS A 355 -14.89 -13.23 5.46
N ILE A 356 -15.82 -14.17 5.40
CA ILE A 356 -16.83 -14.39 6.45
C ILE A 356 -16.22 -14.58 7.84
N LYS A 357 -15.05 -15.20 7.93
CA LYS A 357 -14.32 -15.39 9.19
C LYS A 357 -13.91 -14.05 9.82
N GLN A 358 -13.46 -13.08 9.01
CA GLN A 358 -13.12 -11.74 9.49
C GLN A 358 -14.37 -10.97 9.95
N TYR A 359 -15.51 -11.18 9.29
CA TYR A 359 -16.78 -10.64 9.76
C TYR A 359 -17.09 -11.10 11.19
N PHE A 360 -17.05 -12.39 11.47
CA PHE A 360 -17.32 -12.91 12.83
C PHE A 360 -16.33 -12.36 13.87
N TYR A 361 -15.05 -12.26 13.57
CA TYR A 361 -14.09 -11.63 14.48
C TYR A 361 -14.41 -10.15 14.71
N SER A 362 -14.84 -9.43 13.68
CA SER A 362 -15.26 -8.03 13.80
C SER A 362 -16.52 -7.88 14.64
N VAL A 363 -17.48 -8.80 14.54
CA VAL A 363 -18.67 -8.83 15.38
C VAL A 363 -18.30 -9.04 16.85
N ILE A 364 -17.41 -9.98 17.15
CA ILE A 364 -16.95 -10.21 18.54
C ILE A 364 -16.27 -8.95 19.11
N ALA A 365 -15.39 -8.32 18.33
CA ALA A 365 -14.75 -7.07 18.73
C ALA A 365 -15.77 -5.93 18.91
N PHE A 366 -16.78 -5.85 18.03
CA PHE A 366 -17.87 -4.88 18.14
C PHE A 366 -18.71 -5.09 19.39
N VAL A 367 -19.07 -6.33 19.72
CA VAL A 367 -19.80 -6.64 20.96
C VAL A 367 -18.98 -6.19 22.18
N GLY A 368 -17.67 -6.44 22.21
CA GLY A 368 -16.79 -5.94 23.27
C GLY A 368 -16.75 -4.40 23.35
N TYR A 369 -16.64 -3.75 22.22
CA TYR A 369 -16.68 -2.27 22.15
C TYR A 369 -18.04 -1.71 22.55
N PHE A 370 -19.12 -2.33 22.11
CA PHE A 370 -20.48 -1.98 22.51
C PHE A 370 -20.68 -2.14 24.02
N ALA A 371 -20.20 -3.23 24.61
CA ALA A 371 -20.28 -3.45 26.05
C ALA A 371 -19.51 -2.37 26.83
N LEU A 372 -18.32 -1.97 26.38
CA LEU A 372 -17.57 -0.86 26.98
C LEU A 372 -18.40 0.44 26.94
N VAL A 373 -18.91 0.80 25.78
CA VAL A 373 -19.72 2.03 25.59
C VAL A 373 -21.02 1.98 26.40
N PHE A 374 -21.65 0.82 26.47
CA PHE A 374 -22.83 0.61 27.31
C PHE A 374 -22.55 0.88 28.80
N VAL A 375 -21.45 0.34 29.32
CA VAL A 375 -21.01 0.57 30.70
C VAL A 375 -20.71 2.05 30.95
N LEU A 376 -19.98 2.71 30.05
CA LEU A 376 -19.68 4.14 30.17
C LEU A 376 -20.92 5.01 30.15
N ASN A 377 -21.85 4.77 29.20
CA ASN A 377 -23.12 5.51 29.15
C ASN A 377 -23.93 5.33 30.45
N THR A 378 -23.95 4.12 31.02
CA THR A 378 -24.68 3.82 32.23
C THR A 378 -24.05 4.52 33.44
N ILE A 379 -22.71 4.51 33.56
CA ILE A 379 -21.99 5.18 34.63
C ILE A 379 -22.18 6.70 34.54
N PHE A 380 -21.93 7.28 33.38
CA PHE A 380 -22.03 8.75 33.21
C PHE A 380 -23.47 9.26 33.33
N GLY A 381 -24.45 8.45 32.96
CA GLY A 381 -25.87 8.77 33.22
C GLY A 381 -26.20 8.77 34.73
N ALA A 382 -25.69 7.80 35.49
CA ALA A 382 -25.91 7.70 36.94
C ALA A 382 -25.21 8.81 37.74
N PHE A 383 -24.10 9.33 37.23
CA PHE A 383 -23.32 10.40 37.88
C PHE A 383 -23.51 11.78 37.22
N ASN A 384 -24.50 11.94 36.36
CA ASN A 384 -24.79 13.20 35.67
C ASN A 384 -24.88 14.38 36.65
N ASP A 385 -24.34 15.54 36.25
CA ASP A 385 -24.28 16.81 37.02
C ASP A 385 -23.48 16.79 38.34
N LYS A 386 -22.81 15.65 38.66
CA LYS A 386 -21.86 15.61 39.79
C LYS A 386 -20.51 16.19 39.35
N THR A 387 -19.96 17.07 40.20
CA THR A 387 -18.67 17.74 39.97
C THR A 387 -17.56 17.10 40.78
N TYR A 388 -16.44 16.77 40.12
CA TYR A 388 -15.23 16.18 40.70
C TYR A 388 -14.04 17.08 40.42
N ASN A 389 -13.15 17.23 41.41
CA ASN A 389 -11.88 17.89 41.19
C ASN A 389 -10.83 16.88 40.75
N PHE A 390 -10.29 17.02 39.55
CA PHE A 390 -9.24 16.17 39.00
C PHE A 390 -8.07 17.02 38.54
N LEU A 391 -6.91 16.86 39.14
CA LEU A 391 -5.68 17.62 38.84
C LEU A 391 -5.88 19.15 38.89
N GLY A 392 -6.74 19.66 39.81
CA GLY A 392 -7.07 21.06 39.93
C GLY A 392 -8.18 21.59 39.00
N PHE A 393 -8.71 20.73 38.12
CA PHE A 393 -9.85 21.06 37.26
C PHE A 393 -11.15 20.54 37.86
N ASN A 394 -12.13 21.44 37.98
CA ASN A 394 -13.48 21.08 38.39
C ASN A 394 -14.23 20.54 37.18
N LEU A 395 -14.34 19.22 37.10
CA LEU A 395 -15.01 18.50 35.99
C LEU A 395 -16.41 18.10 36.41
N THR A 396 -17.42 18.63 35.74
CA THR A 396 -18.83 18.20 35.92
C THR A 396 -19.16 17.10 34.92
N VAL A 397 -19.53 15.93 35.45
CA VAL A 397 -19.93 14.79 34.64
C VAL A 397 -21.21 15.14 33.87
N LYS A 398 -21.21 14.80 32.59
CA LYS A 398 -22.41 14.92 31.75
C LYS A 398 -22.87 13.55 31.29
N GLU A 399 -24.18 13.38 31.21
CA GLU A 399 -24.76 12.17 30.61
C GLU A 399 -24.21 12.00 29.18
N THR A 400 -23.81 10.79 28.87
CA THR A 400 -23.30 10.44 27.54
C THR A 400 -24.36 9.66 26.75
N ASN A 401 -24.31 9.83 25.46
CA ASN A 401 -25.18 9.12 24.53
C ASN A 401 -24.39 8.48 23.38
N PHE A 402 -23.27 7.84 23.72
CA PHE A 402 -22.49 7.12 22.74
C PHE A 402 -23.37 6.05 22.06
N PHE A 403 -23.32 5.97 20.74
CA PHE A 403 -24.17 5.11 19.90
C PHE A 403 -25.67 5.41 19.97
N PHE A 404 -26.08 6.55 20.52
CA PHE A 404 -27.50 6.89 20.71
C PHE A 404 -28.28 5.87 21.56
N LEU A 405 -27.62 5.24 22.53
CA LEU A 405 -28.22 4.20 23.36
C LEU A 405 -29.14 4.74 24.43
N ASN A 406 -28.99 6.01 24.80
CA ASN A 406 -29.77 6.68 25.83
C ASN A 406 -30.81 7.70 25.28
N ASP A 407 -30.61 8.18 24.06
CA ASP A 407 -31.45 9.15 23.40
C ASP A 407 -32.51 8.50 22.49
N ASP A 408 -33.55 9.22 22.17
CA ASP A 408 -34.63 8.79 21.29
C ASP A 408 -34.43 9.15 19.81
N PHE A 409 -33.31 9.78 19.44
CA PHE A 409 -33.03 10.25 18.09
C PHE A 409 -33.20 9.15 17.02
N ILE A 410 -32.52 8.02 17.18
CA ILE A 410 -32.65 6.89 16.24
C ILE A 410 -34.01 6.23 16.37
N ALA A 411 -34.54 6.11 17.60
CA ALA A 411 -35.86 5.54 17.83
C ALA A 411 -36.96 6.34 17.12
N LYS A 412 -36.92 7.67 17.19
CA LYS A 412 -37.86 8.56 16.46
C LYS A 412 -37.76 8.40 14.93
N LYS A 413 -36.56 8.26 14.39
CA LYS A 413 -36.32 8.04 12.95
C LYS A 413 -36.83 6.67 12.49
N LEU A 414 -36.79 5.64 13.34
CA LEU A 414 -37.28 4.29 13.06
C LEU A 414 -38.80 4.13 13.30
N GLY A 415 -39.41 5.11 13.97
CA GLY A 415 -40.87 5.15 14.19
C GLY A 415 -41.35 4.52 15.49
N ASN A 416 -42.68 4.53 15.68
CA ASN A 416 -43.35 4.23 16.94
C ASN A 416 -42.96 2.91 17.61
N TRP A 417 -42.60 1.87 16.83
CA TRP A 417 -42.17 0.59 17.38
C TRP A 417 -40.86 0.70 18.16
N ALA A 418 -39.91 1.44 17.61
CA ALA A 418 -38.60 1.65 18.22
C ALA A 418 -38.68 2.58 19.44
N GLU A 419 -39.54 3.63 19.36
CA GLU A 419 -39.81 4.48 20.51
C GLU A 419 -40.46 3.72 21.68
N ASN A 420 -41.38 2.82 21.39
CA ASN A 420 -42.04 2.01 22.43
C ASN A 420 -41.03 1.06 23.12
N ILE A 421 -40.07 0.54 22.39
CA ILE A 421 -39.01 -0.28 22.96
C ILE A 421 -38.05 0.59 23.78
N GLN A 422 -37.68 1.76 23.28
CA GLN A 422 -36.74 2.69 23.92
C GLN A 422 -37.31 3.25 25.24
N LYS A 423 -38.62 3.46 25.35
CA LYS A 423 -39.30 3.93 26.58
C LYS A 423 -39.24 2.92 27.72
N LYS A 424 -39.01 1.61 27.44
CA LYS A 424 -38.91 0.57 28.48
C LYS A 424 -37.57 0.67 29.20
N LYS A 425 -37.59 1.28 30.40
CA LYS A 425 -36.43 1.45 31.26
C LYS A 425 -36.38 0.34 32.32
N PHE A 426 -35.19 -0.05 32.69
CA PHE A 426 -34.90 -0.87 33.84
C PHE A 426 -34.00 -0.07 34.80
N GLU A 427 -34.46 0.13 36.03
CA GLU A 427 -33.81 0.94 37.03
C GLU A 427 -33.39 0.06 38.19
N PHE A 428 -32.16 0.24 38.68
CA PHE A 428 -31.62 -0.49 39.84
C PHE A 428 -30.65 0.37 40.63
N ASN A 429 -30.56 0.14 41.93
CA ASN A 429 -29.69 0.88 42.82
C ASN A 429 -28.43 0.08 43.15
N ILE A 430 -27.26 0.72 43.12
CA ILE A 430 -26.01 0.25 43.70
C ILE A 430 -25.60 1.26 44.78
N GLY A 431 -25.82 0.90 46.02
CA GLY A 431 -25.72 1.83 47.14
C GLY A 431 -26.77 2.95 47.01
N GLU A 432 -26.34 4.21 47.06
CA GLU A 432 -27.21 5.40 46.92
C GLU A 432 -27.36 5.88 45.46
N VAL A 433 -26.73 5.20 44.50
CA VAL A 433 -26.69 5.62 43.09
C VAL A 433 -27.72 4.83 42.28
N LEU A 434 -28.62 5.55 41.60
CA LEU A 434 -29.61 4.99 40.69
C LEU A 434 -29.01 4.82 39.29
N PHE A 435 -29.05 3.60 38.77
CA PHE A 435 -28.64 3.24 37.42
C PHE A 435 -29.87 2.97 36.56
N THR A 436 -29.89 3.57 35.36
CA THR A 436 -30.97 3.36 34.38
C THR A 436 -30.39 2.75 33.10
N ILE A 437 -30.98 1.63 32.66
CA ILE A 437 -30.65 0.98 31.39
C ILE A 437 -31.89 0.74 30.54
N ARG A 438 -31.74 0.54 29.24
CA ARG A 438 -32.82 0.25 28.28
C ARG A 438 -32.54 -1.07 27.53
N PRO A 439 -32.54 -2.23 28.22
CA PRO A 439 -31.95 -3.46 27.69
C PRO A 439 -32.59 -3.93 26.40
N ALA A 440 -33.95 -3.82 26.28
CA ALA A 440 -34.65 -4.21 25.06
C ALA A 440 -34.22 -3.37 23.85
N TYR A 441 -34.09 -2.05 24.00
CA TYR A 441 -33.65 -1.17 22.93
C TYR A 441 -32.17 -1.41 22.58
N GLN A 442 -31.31 -1.53 23.57
CA GLN A 442 -29.86 -1.72 23.40
C GLN A 442 -29.51 -3.06 22.73
N ILE A 443 -30.20 -4.15 23.12
CA ILE A 443 -30.06 -5.46 22.48
C ILE A 443 -30.58 -5.41 21.04
N THR A 444 -31.76 -4.80 20.81
CA THR A 444 -32.33 -4.66 19.47
C THR A 444 -31.37 -3.87 18.57
N PHE A 445 -30.78 -2.78 19.06
CA PHE A 445 -29.78 -2.00 18.35
C PHE A 445 -28.56 -2.84 17.96
N LEU A 446 -27.99 -3.57 18.92
CA LEU A 446 -26.84 -4.45 18.69
C LEU A 446 -27.14 -5.51 17.62
N LEU A 447 -28.28 -6.21 17.74
CA LEU A 447 -28.69 -7.25 16.78
C LEU A 447 -28.92 -6.66 15.39
N THR A 448 -29.63 -5.54 15.30
CA THR A 448 -29.88 -4.84 14.04
C THR A 448 -28.55 -4.47 13.36
N TYR A 449 -27.59 -3.94 14.12
CA TYR A 449 -26.29 -3.56 13.60
C TYR A 449 -25.53 -4.76 13.03
N VAL A 450 -25.55 -5.92 13.73
CA VAL A 450 -24.92 -7.15 13.26
C VAL A 450 -25.61 -7.67 11.99
N VAL A 451 -26.95 -7.73 11.94
CA VAL A 451 -27.69 -8.25 10.78
C VAL A 451 -27.47 -7.38 9.54
N ILE A 452 -27.59 -6.06 9.69
CA ILE A 452 -27.38 -5.14 8.56
C ILE A 452 -25.91 -5.15 8.12
N GLY A 453 -24.97 -5.21 9.06
CA GLY A 453 -23.54 -5.36 8.75
C GLY A 453 -23.24 -6.61 7.92
N PHE A 454 -23.92 -7.72 8.20
CA PHE A 454 -23.84 -8.94 7.39
C PHE A 454 -24.40 -8.73 5.98
N GLY A 455 -25.59 -8.13 5.87
CA GLY A 455 -26.21 -7.81 4.58
C GLY A 455 -25.32 -6.90 3.72
N MET A 456 -24.75 -5.87 4.32
CA MET A 456 -23.79 -4.97 3.66
C MET A 456 -22.53 -5.73 3.19
N TRP A 457 -21.95 -6.59 4.03
CA TRP A 457 -20.83 -7.41 3.62
C TRP A 457 -21.15 -8.27 2.40
N PHE A 458 -22.33 -8.89 2.37
CA PHE A 458 -22.80 -9.73 1.26
C PHE A 458 -22.93 -8.90 -0.04
N VAL A 459 -23.57 -7.73 0.04
CA VAL A 459 -23.72 -6.82 -1.11
C VAL A 459 -22.36 -6.38 -1.64
N TYR A 460 -21.41 -6.04 -0.76
CA TYR A 460 -20.05 -5.66 -1.19
C TYR A 460 -19.30 -6.81 -1.87
N GLN A 461 -19.49 -8.08 -1.45
CA GLN A 461 -18.89 -9.21 -2.16
C GLN A 461 -19.35 -9.25 -3.63
N ILE A 462 -20.65 -9.06 -3.88
CA ILE A 462 -21.19 -9.00 -5.23
C ILE A 462 -20.58 -7.87 -6.05
N PHE A 463 -20.50 -6.65 -5.50
CA PHE A 463 -19.89 -5.52 -6.19
C PHE A 463 -18.39 -5.74 -6.51
N PHE A 464 -17.64 -6.30 -5.57
CA PHE A 464 -16.23 -6.62 -5.81
C PHE A 464 -16.05 -7.72 -6.84
N ASP A 465 -16.93 -8.72 -6.86
CA ASP A 465 -16.87 -9.79 -7.88
C ASP A 465 -17.17 -9.25 -9.27
N ILE A 466 -18.17 -8.36 -9.40
CA ILE A 466 -18.45 -7.67 -10.66
C ILE A 466 -17.27 -6.80 -11.08
N ALA A 467 -16.68 -6.03 -10.17
CA ALA A 467 -15.54 -5.17 -10.47
C ALA A 467 -14.30 -5.96 -10.91
N ASP A 468 -14.02 -7.10 -10.29
CA ASP A 468 -12.91 -7.97 -10.71
C ASP A 468 -13.16 -8.61 -12.06
N SER A 469 -14.37 -9.14 -12.30
CA SER A 469 -14.74 -9.68 -13.59
C SER A 469 -14.61 -8.65 -14.71
N HIS A 470 -15.03 -7.41 -14.44
CA HIS A 470 -14.87 -6.30 -15.39
C HIS A 470 -13.39 -5.91 -15.59
N GLN A 471 -12.59 -5.92 -14.53
CA GLN A 471 -11.16 -5.64 -14.62
C GLN A 471 -10.43 -6.73 -15.41
N ASP A 472 -10.74 -8.00 -15.19
CA ASP A 472 -10.18 -9.12 -15.94
C ASP A 472 -10.58 -9.07 -17.41
N LEU A 473 -11.84 -8.74 -17.70
CA LEU A 473 -12.30 -8.52 -19.08
C LEU A 473 -11.57 -7.34 -19.72
N HIS A 474 -11.42 -6.22 -19.00
CA HIS A 474 -10.73 -5.04 -19.50
C HIS A 474 -9.24 -5.31 -19.76
N MET A 475 -8.58 -6.07 -18.89
CA MET A 475 -7.18 -6.46 -19.09
C MET A 475 -7.04 -7.40 -20.30
N ARG A 476 -7.94 -8.35 -20.49
CA ARG A 476 -8.00 -9.20 -21.69
C ARG A 476 -8.22 -8.37 -22.96
N LEU A 477 -9.22 -7.46 -22.95
CA LEU A 477 -9.49 -6.56 -24.08
C LEU A 477 -8.33 -5.60 -24.37
N LYS A 478 -7.63 -5.13 -23.34
CA LYS A 478 -6.45 -4.26 -23.50
C LYS A 478 -5.25 -5.05 -24.06
N GLY A 479 -5.08 -6.31 -23.64
CA GLY A 479 -4.13 -7.25 -24.25
C GLY A 479 -4.45 -7.45 -25.73
N ILE A 480 -5.67 -7.86 -26.06
CA ILE A 480 -6.13 -8.06 -27.44
C ILE A 480 -5.99 -6.76 -28.25
N ARG A 481 -6.28 -5.59 -27.69
CA ARG A 481 -6.14 -4.31 -28.37
C ARG A 481 -4.68 -3.90 -28.58
N ALA A 482 -3.80 -4.22 -27.62
CA ALA A 482 -2.36 -4.01 -27.76
C ALA A 482 -1.77 -4.93 -28.83
N ASP A 483 -2.19 -6.20 -28.84
CA ASP A 483 -1.82 -7.17 -29.85
C ASP A 483 -2.37 -6.78 -31.25
N ARG A 484 -3.61 -6.25 -31.30
CA ARG A 484 -4.22 -5.74 -32.50
C ARG A 484 -3.52 -4.48 -33.03
N ILE A 485 -3.17 -3.52 -32.15
CA ILE A 485 -2.41 -2.30 -32.52
C ILE A 485 -1.00 -2.69 -32.98
N ALA A 486 -0.36 -3.63 -32.31
CA ALA A 486 0.93 -4.17 -32.73
C ALA A 486 0.82 -4.87 -34.08
N LEU A 487 -0.27 -5.59 -34.33
CA LEU A 487 -0.57 -6.26 -35.61
C LEU A 487 -0.92 -5.23 -36.70
N GLU A 488 -1.76 -4.23 -36.39
CA GLU A 488 -2.14 -3.16 -37.33
C GLU A 488 -0.94 -2.25 -37.65
N GLY A 489 -0.10 -1.90 -36.68
CA GLY A 489 1.15 -1.17 -36.91
C GLY A 489 2.21 -1.99 -37.67
N ALA A 490 2.15 -3.32 -37.57
CA ALA A 490 2.94 -4.21 -38.42
C ALA A 490 2.37 -4.34 -39.83
N LEU A 491 1.06 -4.09 -40.02
CA LEU A 491 0.37 -4.13 -41.31
C LEU A 491 0.43 -2.79 -42.08
N GLU A 492 0.54 -1.66 -41.40
CA GLU A 492 0.53 -0.31 -42.01
C GLU A 492 1.87 0.13 -42.62
N GLY A 493 2.70 -0.71 -43.09
CA GLY A 493 3.87 -0.25 -43.84
C GLY A 493 5.02 -1.20 -43.98
N ARG A 494 4.85 -2.45 -43.58
CA ARG A 494 5.80 -3.53 -43.88
C ARG A 494 5.08 -4.66 -44.57
N LYS A 495 5.55 -5.03 -45.81
CA LYS A 495 5.43 -6.42 -46.25
C LYS A 495 5.78 -7.27 -45.04
N PHE A 496 5.01 -8.35 -44.75
CA PHE A 496 5.38 -9.38 -43.82
C PHE A 496 6.75 -9.93 -44.22
N ASP A 497 7.79 -9.24 -43.90
CA ASP A 497 9.09 -9.85 -43.76
C ASP A 497 8.96 -10.77 -42.56
N GLU A 498 9.27 -12.03 -42.76
CA GLU A 498 9.47 -12.99 -41.65
C GLU A 498 10.20 -12.27 -40.50
N PRO A 499 9.82 -12.51 -39.24
CA PRO A 499 10.43 -11.82 -38.10
C PRO A 499 11.95 -11.89 -38.28
N MET A 500 12.62 -10.73 -38.33
CA MET A 500 14.04 -10.66 -38.63
C MET A 500 14.80 -11.53 -37.64
N LYS A 501 15.20 -12.71 -38.09
CA LYS A 501 16.13 -13.55 -37.35
C LYS A 501 17.53 -13.00 -37.53
N LYS A 502 18.25 -12.83 -36.44
CA LYS A 502 19.68 -12.47 -36.46
C LYS A 502 20.52 -13.58 -37.17
N ASN A 503 20.12 -14.85 -36.96
CA ASN A 503 20.77 -16.03 -37.52
C ASN A 503 19.74 -17.13 -37.78
N GLU A 504 19.97 -17.96 -38.76
CA GLU A 504 19.22 -19.19 -38.99
C GLU A 504 19.75 -20.34 -38.13
N GLY A 505 18.88 -21.24 -37.70
CA GLY A 505 19.20 -22.41 -36.90
C GLY A 505 18.81 -22.35 -35.44
N ILE A 506 18.91 -23.50 -34.75
CA ILE A 506 18.61 -23.60 -33.31
C ILE A 506 19.84 -23.16 -32.54
N ARG A 507 19.76 -21.96 -31.96
CA ARG A 507 20.88 -21.30 -31.25
C ARG A 507 20.36 -20.41 -30.15
N LEU A 508 20.99 -20.47 -28.97
CA LEU A 508 20.81 -19.54 -27.87
C LEU A 508 22.07 -18.69 -27.75
N GLU A 509 21.92 -17.36 -27.86
CA GLU A 509 23.04 -16.44 -27.84
C GLU A 509 22.81 -15.33 -26.82
N LEU A 510 23.78 -15.12 -25.94
CA LEU A 510 23.91 -13.94 -25.10
C LEU A 510 25.00 -13.05 -25.67
N ASP A 511 24.69 -11.78 -25.89
CA ASP A 511 25.55 -10.81 -26.54
C ASP A 511 25.73 -9.61 -25.61
N HIS A 512 26.89 -9.53 -24.93
CA HIS A 512 27.24 -8.50 -23.94
C HIS A 512 26.14 -8.28 -22.87
N PHE A 513 25.50 -9.39 -22.46
CA PHE A 513 24.40 -9.33 -21.52
C PHE A 513 24.83 -8.87 -20.14
N SER A 514 24.18 -7.82 -19.61
CA SER A 514 24.37 -7.36 -18.24
C SER A 514 23.06 -7.14 -17.54
N LYS A 515 23.02 -7.48 -16.25
CA LYS A 515 21.85 -7.30 -15.40
C LYS A 515 22.17 -6.59 -14.10
N ARG A 516 21.45 -5.49 -13.84
CA ARG A 516 21.49 -4.75 -12.59
C ARG A 516 20.07 -4.57 -12.05
N TYR A 517 19.90 -4.82 -10.76
CA TYR A 517 18.62 -4.57 -10.08
C TYR A 517 18.48 -3.10 -9.71
N ALA A 518 17.28 -2.53 -9.82
CA ALA A 518 16.99 -1.09 -9.79
C ALA A 518 17.58 -0.28 -8.61
N MET A 519 17.90 -0.91 -7.49
CA MET A 519 18.43 -0.25 -6.28
C MET A 519 19.87 -0.64 -5.95
N SER A 520 20.50 -1.51 -6.76
CA SER A 520 21.87 -1.98 -6.49
C SER A 520 22.87 -1.19 -7.32
N PRO A 521 23.98 -0.72 -6.72
CA PRO A 521 25.10 -0.17 -7.47
C PRO A 521 25.91 -1.24 -8.20
N VAL A 522 25.72 -2.52 -7.85
CA VAL A 522 26.49 -3.66 -8.35
C VAL A 522 25.69 -4.44 -9.37
N TYR A 523 26.33 -4.86 -10.46
CA TYR A 523 25.75 -5.79 -11.43
C TYR A 523 25.60 -7.19 -10.82
N ALA A 524 24.44 -7.80 -10.98
CA ALA A 524 24.23 -9.21 -10.65
C ALA A 524 24.86 -10.13 -11.69
N VAL A 525 24.90 -9.65 -12.96
CA VAL A 525 25.63 -10.25 -14.08
C VAL A 525 26.22 -9.10 -14.89
N LYS A 526 27.47 -9.23 -15.28
CA LYS A 526 28.19 -8.21 -16.04
C LYS A 526 28.85 -8.84 -17.27
N ASP A 527 28.49 -8.32 -18.44
CA ASP A 527 29.13 -8.59 -19.72
C ASP A 527 29.21 -10.10 -20.07
N ALA A 528 28.12 -10.81 -19.91
CA ALA A 528 28.06 -12.23 -20.24
C ALA A 528 27.82 -12.44 -21.74
N SER A 529 28.75 -13.09 -22.42
CA SER A 529 28.65 -13.40 -23.85
C SER A 529 28.96 -14.87 -24.09
N PHE A 530 28.02 -15.59 -24.66
CA PHE A 530 28.21 -17.00 -25.07
C PHE A 530 27.13 -17.48 -26.03
N VAL A 531 27.42 -18.61 -26.66
CA VAL A 531 26.52 -19.25 -27.62
C VAL A 531 26.40 -20.71 -27.29
N VAL A 532 25.13 -21.21 -27.33
CA VAL A 532 24.80 -22.64 -27.25
C VAL A 532 24.13 -23.05 -28.58
N ASN A 533 24.57 -24.12 -29.19
CA ASN A 533 24.06 -24.55 -30.47
C ASN A 533 23.05 -25.70 -30.31
N GLY A 534 22.24 -25.92 -31.33
CA GLY A 534 21.33 -27.07 -31.38
C GLY A 534 22.09 -28.40 -31.34
N GLY A 535 21.55 -29.37 -30.60
CA GLY A 535 22.17 -30.66 -30.37
C GLY A 535 23.07 -30.75 -29.13
N GLU A 536 23.24 -29.64 -28.38
CA GLU A 536 24.08 -29.61 -27.20
C GLU A 536 23.27 -29.73 -25.87
N VAL A 537 23.85 -30.47 -24.93
CA VAL A 537 23.51 -30.37 -23.49
C VAL A 537 24.53 -29.46 -22.83
N PHE A 538 24.09 -28.28 -22.47
CA PHE A 538 24.95 -27.22 -21.93
C PHE A 538 24.75 -27.04 -20.41
N GLY A 539 25.81 -27.28 -19.66
CA GLY A 539 25.84 -27.12 -18.21
C GLY A 539 26.24 -25.71 -17.76
N PHE A 540 25.57 -25.17 -16.74
CA PHE A 540 25.86 -23.86 -16.19
C PHE A 540 26.22 -23.98 -14.72
N LEU A 541 27.50 -23.91 -14.40
CA LEU A 541 28.08 -24.13 -13.08
C LEU A 541 28.44 -22.81 -12.38
N GLY A 542 28.28 -22.77 -11.08
CA GLY A 542 28.71 -21.65 -10.24
C GLY A 542 28.16 -21.73 -8.83
N PRO A 543 28.78 -21.07 -7.85
CA PRO A 543 28.31 -21.07 -6.48
C PRO A 543 26.95 -20.37 -6.34
N ASN A 544 26.31 -20.54 -5.19
CA ASN A 544 25.06 -19.84 -4.91
C ASN A 544 25.30 -18.31 -4.90
N GLY A 545 24.38 -17.58 -5.56
CA GLY A 545 24.51 -16.13 -5.75
C GLY A 545 25.47 -15.70 -6.88
N ALA A 546 26.05 -16.61 -7.63
CA ALA A 546 26.97 -16.28 -8.75
C ALA A 546 26.28 -15.60 -9.94
N GLY A 547 24.91 -15.65 -10.05
CA GLY A 547 24.14 -15.04 -11.13
C GLY A 547 23.46 -16.05 -12.06
N LYS A 548 23.51 -17.36 -11.81
CA LYS A 548 22.89 -18.41 -12.63
C LYS A 548 21.41 -18.17 -12.92
N SER A 549 20.60 -18.12 -11.87
CA SER A 549 19.13 -17.91 -12.01
C SER A 549 18.80 -16.52 -12.54
N THR A 550 19.69 -15.53 -12.41
CA THR A 550 19.50 -14.20 -13.02
C THR A 550 19.61 -14.29 -14.55
N ILE A 551 20.60 -15.01 -15.09
CA ILE A 551 20.75 -15.25 -16.52
C ILE A 551 19.53 -16.05 -17.03
N ILE A 552 19.19 -17.17 -16.39
CA ILE A 552 18.07 -18.01 -16.78
C ILE A 552 16.76 -17.19 -16.82
N LYS A 553 16.46 -16.45 -15.75
CA LYS A 553 15.23 -15.62 -15.69
C LYS A 553 15.20 -14.50 -16.72
N SER A 554 16.37 -14.04 -17.19
CA SER A 554 16.43 -13.04 -18.26
C SER A 554 16.25 -13.70 -19.65
N ILE A 555 16.79 -14.89 -19.87
CA ILE A 555 16.57 -15.66 -21.12
C ILE A 555 15.07 -15.97 -21.29
N VAL A 556 14.39 -16.47 -20.27
CA VAL A 556 12.97 -16.82 -20.33
C VAL A 556 12.05 -15.58 -20.24
N GLY A 557 12.63 -14.38 -20.13
CA GLY A 557 11.87 -13.11 -20.14
C GLY A 557 11.04 -12.86 -18.88
N ILE A 558 11.41 -13.47 -17.72
CA ILE A 558 10.85 -13.16 -16.39
C ILE A 558 11.46 -11.86 -15.87
N GLN A 559 12.73 -11.61 -16.18
CA GLN A 559 13.43 -10.41 -15.79
C GLN A 559 13.85 -9.58 -17.01
N PRO A 560 13.67 -8.24 -16.98
CA PRO A 560 14.10 -7.40 -18.10
C PRO A 560 15.62 -7.32 -18.19
N ILE A 561 16.12 -7.30 -19.42
CA ILE A 561 17.54 -7.10 -19.75
C ILE A 561 17.91 -5.65 -19.42
N THR A 562 19.08 -5.42 -18.76
CA THR A 562 19.57 -4.07 -18.48
C THR A 562 20.42 -3.53 -19.64
N GLU A 563 21.40 -4.31 -20.08
CA GLU A 563 22.30 -3.98 -21.19
C GLU A 563 22.57 -5.24 -22.00
N GLY A 564 22.93 -5.08 -23.28
CA GLY A 564 23.16 -6.16 -24.20
C GLY A 564 21.88 -6.81 -24.74
N ASN A 565 22.02 -7.97 -25.38
CA ASN A 565 20.93 -8.67 -26.05
C ASN A 565 20.94 -10.18 -25.74
N ILE A 566 19.78 -10.81 -25.88
CA ILE A 566 19.61 -12.27 -25.82
C ILE A 566 18.81 -12.70 -27.06
N TYR A 567 19.34 -13.66 -27.81
CA TYR A 567 18.68 -14.19 -28.99
C TYR A 567 18.36 -15.67 -28.78
N VAL A 568 17.12 -16.05 -29.06
CA VAL A 568 16.63 -17.42 -28.98
C VAL A 568 16.23 -17.87 -30.39
N CYS A 569 16.97 -18.77 -30.99
CA CYS A 569 16.82 -19.22 -32.39
C CYS A 569 16.72 -18.01 -33.36
N GLY A 570 17.52 -16.98 -33.13
CA GLY A 570 17.59 -15.77 -33.94
C GLY A 570 16.59 -14.68 -33.53
N TYR A 571 15.59 -14.95 -32.68
CA TYR A 571 14.65 -13.94 -32.20
C TYR A 571 15.20 -13.18 -31.00
N ASP A 572 15.13 -11.86 -31.03
CA ASP A 572 15.51 -11.00 -29.91
C ASP A 572 14.50 -11.14 -28.76
N ALA A 573 14.95 -11.63 -27.60
CA ALA A 573 14.10 -11.85 -26.45
C ALA A 573 13.47 -10.57 -25.88
N LYS A 574 14.04 -9.40 -26.18
CA LYS A 574 13.53 -8.09 -25.76
C LYS A 574 12.53 -7.49 -26.76
N LEU A 575 12.83 -7.60 -28.05
CA LEU A 575 12.02 -7.01 -29.13
C LEU A 575 10.93 -7.94 -29.63
N GLN A 576 11.17 -9.25 -29.56
CA GLN A 576 10.28 -10.30 -30.06
C GLN A 576 9.98 -11.36 -28.99
N PRO A 577 9.52 -10.96 -27.78
CA PRO A 577 9.43 -11.85 -26.63
C PRO A 577 8.46 -13.02 -26.82
N VAL A 578 7.40 -12.86 -27.59
CA VAL A 578 6.42 -13.93 -27.85
C VAL A 578 7.06 -15.04 -28.67
N PHE A 579 7.74 -14.69 -29.77
CA PHE A 579 8.43 -15.66 -30.64
C PHE A 579 9.53 -16.39 -29.88
N ALA A 580 10.34 -15.67 -29.09
CA ALA A 580 11.37 -16.27 -28.26
C ALA A 580 10.79 -17.26 -27.22
N LYS A 581 9.72 -16.86 -26.52
CA LYS A 581 9.08 -17.68 -25.47
C LYS A 581 8.41 -18.95 -26.02
N ASN A 582 7.81 -18.89 -27.19
CA ASN A 582 7.18 -20.06 -27.83
C ASN A 582 8.21 -21.16 -28.16
N LEU A 583 9.47 -20.83 -28.25
CA LEU A 583 10.56 -21.77 -28.49
C LEU A 583 11.22 -22.29 -27.22
N ILE A 584 10.84 -21.76 -26.03
CA ILE A 584 11.44 -22.09 -24.74
C ILE A 584 10.51 -22.99 -23.94
N GLY A 585 11.01 -24.10 -23.45
CA GLY A 585 10.43 -24.87 -22.34
C GLY A 585 11.22 -24.54 -21.06
N PHE A 586 10.56 -24.10 -20.01
CA PHE A 586 11.23 -23.68 -18.77
C PHE A 586 10.77 -24.48 -17.55
N VAL A 587 11.74 -25.02 -16.83
CA VAL A 587 11.56 -25.69 -15.53
C VAL A 587 12.28 -24.84 -14.47
N PRO A 588 11.53 -24.11 -13.59
CA PRO A 588 12.12 -23.30 -12.54
C PRO A 588 12.55 -24.14 -11.33
N ASP A 589 13.51 -23.64 -10.55
CA ASP A 589 13.90 -24.19 -9.25
C ASP A 589 12.71 -24.25 -8.26
N HIS A 590 11.91 -23.16 -8.21
CA HIS A 590 10.69 -23.11 -7.42
C HIS A 590 9.47 -22.91 -8.33
N TYR A 591 8.62 -23.91 -8.41
CA TYR A 591 7.44 -23.92 -9.27
C TYR A 591 6.18 -23.47 -8.52
N ALA A 592 5.39 -22.62 -9.17
CA ALA A 592 4.06 -22.22 -8.72
C ALA A 592 3.01 -22.97 -9.55
N LEU A 593 2.58 -24.13 -9.07
CA LEU A 593 1.58 -24.96 -9.74
C LEU A 593 0.15 -24.57 -9.34
N TYR A 594 -0.79 -24.80 -10.25
CA TYR A 594 -2.23 -24.66 -9.95
C TYR A 594 -2.73 -25.85 -9.13
N GLU A 595 -2.47 -25.86 -7.84
CA GLU A 595 -2.70 -26.99 -6.92
C GLU A 595 -4.15 -27.50 -6.86
N LYS A 596 -5.11 -26.71 -7.33
CA LYS A 596 -6.54 -27.09 -7.38
C LYS A 596 -6.89 -27.93 -8.61
N LEU A 597 -6.07 -27.90 -9.65
CA LEU A 597 -6.24 -28.69 -10.86
C LEU A 597 -5.69 -30.11 -10.66
N THR A 598 -6.19 -31.06 -11.45
CA THR A 598 -5.53 -32.36 -11.63
C THR A 598 -4.29 -32.17 -12.51
N GLY A 599 -3.39 -33.16 -12.51
CA GLY A 599 -2.22 -33.14 -13.38
C GLY A 599 -2.60 -33.04 -14.84
N ARG A 600 -3.61 -33.81 -15.27
CA ARG A 600 -4.13 -33.78 -16.63
C ARG A 600 -4.73 -32.44 -17.02
N GLU A 601 -5.56 -31.85 -16.17
CA GLU A 601 -6.13 -30.51 -16.40
C GLU A 601 -5.04 -29.46 -16.54
N TYR A 602 -4.01 -29.54 -15.72
CA TYR A 602 -2.89 -28.58 -15.75
C TYR A 602 -2.09 -28.71 -17.04
N LEU A 603 -1.76 -29.95 -17.48
CA LEU A 603 -1.03 -30.18 -18.73
C LEU A 603 -1.85 -29.79 -19.96
N ASN A 604 -3.15 -30.04 -19.95
CA ASN A 604 -4.04 -29.59 -21.02
C ASN A 604 -4.09 -28.06 -21.08
N TYR A 605 -4.18 -27.37 -19.92
CA TYR A 605 -4.15 -25.93 -19.85
C TYR A 605 -2.85 -25.34 -20.44
N ILE A 606 -1.70 -25.95 -20.14
CA ILE A 606 -0.41 -25.48 -20.70
C ILE A 606 -0.38 -25.75 -22.21
N ALA A 607 -0.86 -26.93 -22.68
CA ALA A 607 -0.93 -27.25 -24.09
C ALA A 607 -1.82 -26.28 -24.88
N ASP A 608 -2.94 -25.83 -24.28
CA ASP A 608 -3.81 -24.80 -24.85
C ASP A 608 -3.11 -23.43 -25.00
N ILE A 609 -2.29 -23.06 -24.03
CA ILE A 609 -1.51 -21.78 -24.08
C ILE A 609 -0.54 -21.80 -25.28
N TYR A 610 0.09 -22.94 -25.56
CA TYR A 610 1.04 -23.10 -26.64
C TYR A 610 0.38 -23.60 -27.96
N GLU A 611 -0.94 -23.63 -28.04
CA GLU A 611 -1.72 -23.99 -29.22
C GLU A 611 -1.36 -25.38 -29.77
N VAL A 612 -1.03 -26.34 -28.88
CA VAL A 612 -0.70 -27.71 -29.24
C VAL A 612 -1.96 -28.44 -29.75
N SER A 613 -1.89 -29.04 -30.93
CA SER A 613 -3.01 -29.77 -31.50
C SER A 613 -3.48 -30.89 -30.57
N GLN A 614 -4.76 -31.28 -30.64
CA GLN A 614 -5.30 -32.34 -29.79
C GLN A 614 -4.57 -33.68 -30.03
N GLU A 615 -4.24 -33.97 -31.28
CA GLU A 615 -3.56 -35.21 -31.69
C GLU A 615 -2.13 -35.27 -31.10
N ASP A 616 -1.34 -34.20 -31.24
CA ASP A 616 0.01 -34.11 -30.68
C ASP A 616 -0.03 -34.11 -29.14
N ARG A 617 -1.02 -33.45 -28.57
CA ARG A 617 -1.22 -33.40 -27.12
C ARG A 617 -1.43 -34.81 -26.56
N ASP A 618 -2.36 -35.54 -27.10
CA ASP A 618 -2.70 -36.88 -26.62
C ASP A 618 -1.52 -37.85 -26.78
N ALA A 619 -0.79 -37.77 -27.89
CA ALA A 619 0.41 -38.55 -28.12
C ALA A 619 1.51 -38.24 -27.11
N ARG A 620 1.83 -36.95 -26.92
CA ARG A 620 2.90 -36.48 -25.99
C ARG A 620 2.52 -36.72 -24.53
N LEU A 621 1.28 -36.49 -24.14
CA LEU A 621 0.82 -36.78 -22.79
C LEU A 621 0.95 -38.27 -22.48
N LYS A 622 0.55 -39.15 -23.39
CA LYS A 622 0.69 -40.61 -23.22
C LYS A 622 2.16 -40.98 -23.04
N GLU A 623 3.05 -40.45 -23.86
CA GLU A 623 4.49 -40.74 -23.81
C GLU A 623 5.09 -40.26 -22.50
N TYR A 624 4.92 -38.98 -22.14
CA TYR A 624 5.59 -38.40 -20.95
C TYR A 624 5.00 -38.88 -19.61
N ILE A 625 3.68 -39.10 -19.55
CA ILE A 625 3.05 -39.67 -18.34
C ILE A 625 3.64 -41.07 -18.09
N HIS A 626 3.88 -41.85 -19.15
CA HIS A 626 4.49 -43.17 -19.05
C HIS A 626 5.96 -43.09 -18.64
N ILE A 627 6.76 -42.22 -19.28
CA ILE A 627 8.17 -42.05 -18.94
C ILE A 627 8.37 -41.67 -17.46
N PHE A 628 7.49 -40.82 -16.92
CA PHE A 628 7.60 -40.31 -15.55
C PHE A 628 6.75 -41.08 -14.52
N GLU A 629 6.11 -42.18 -14.93
CA GLU A 629 5.33 -43.10 -14.08
C GLU A 629 4.22 -42.35 -13.29
N LEU A 630 3.46 -41.50 -13.99
CA LEU A 630 2.38 -40.70 -13.36
C LEU A 630 0.98 -41.25 -13.69
N GLU A 631 0.83 -42.39 -14.36
CA GLU A 631 -0.44 -42.95 -14.82
C GLU A 631 -1.48 -43.07 -13.70
N SER A 632 -1.08 -43.54 -12.52
CA SER A 632 -1.98 -43.72 -11.38
C SER A 632 -2.38 -42.43 -10.70
N SER A 633 -1.67 -41.33 -10.97
CA SER A 633 -1.78 -40.08 -10.22
C SER A 633 -2.19 -38.87 -11.06
N ILE A 634 -2.15 -38.99 -12.39
CA ILE A 634 -2.34 -37.84 -13.29
C ILE A 634 -3.72 -37.19 -13.16
N ASP A 635 -4.73 -37.94 -12.75
CA ASP A 635 -6.10 -37.48 -12.53
C ASP A 635 -6.37 -37.04 -11.09
N ASN A 636 -5.36 -37.13 -10.21
CA ASN A 636 -5.43 -36.58 -8.86
C ASN A 636 -5.06 -35.09 -8.84
N LYS A 637 -5.56 -34.35 -7.84
CA LYS A 637 -5.23 -32.93 -7.69
C LYS A 637 -3.76 -32.73 -7.36
N ILE A 638 -3.10 -31.78 -8.00
CA ILE A 638 -1.68 -31.44 -7.82
C ILE A 638 -1.33 -31.14 -6.34
N LYS A 639 -2.27 -30.66 -5.55
CA LYS A 639 -2.05 -30.43 -4.10
C LYS A 639 -1.69 -31.72 -3.34
N THR A 640 -2.05 -32.89 -3.87
CA THR A 640 -1.76 -34.21 -3.26
C THR A 640 -0.44 -34.80 -3.73
N TYR A 641 0.22 -34.16 -4.70
CA TYR A 641 1.48 -34.65 -5.25
C TYR A 641 2.64 -34.47 -4.27
N SER A 642 3.53 -35.45 -4.23
CA SER A 642 4.83 -35.31 -3.58
C SER A 642 5.69 -34.26 -4.29
N HIS A 643 6.78 -33.83 -3.68
CA HIS A 643 7.71 -32.89 -4.29
C HIS A 643 8.22 -33.42 -5.65
N GLY A 644 8.66 -34.67 -5.71
CA GLY A 644 9.11 -35.30 -6.96
C GLY A 644 8.03 -35.37 -8.03
N MET A 645 6.77 -35.67 -7.67
CA MET A 645 5.66 -35.66 -8.63
C MET A 645 5.38 -34.26 -9.17
N LYS A 646 5.48 -33.23 -8.32
CA LYS A 646 5.35 -31.82 -8.73
C LYS A 646 6.47 -31.43 -9.70
N GLN A 647 7.67 -31.91 -9.48
CA GLN A 647 8.80 -31.69 -10.39
C GLN A 647 8.56 -32.38 -11.73
N LYS A 648 8.14 -33.65 -11.73
CA LYS A 648 7.82 -34.42 -12.95
C LYS A 648 6.75 -33.71 -13.79
N ILE A 649 5.64 -33.27 -13.18
CA ILE A 649 4.56 -32.58 -13.91
C ILE A 649 5.04 -31.24 -14.50
N THR A 650 5.94 -30.53 -13.83
CA THR A 650 6.56 -29.29 -14.32
C THR A 650 7.45 -29.56 -15.53
N ILE A 651 8.20 -30.67 -15.52
CA ILE A 651 9.04 -31.09 -16.64
C ILE A 651 8.17 -31.43 -17.85
N ILE A 652 7.09 -32.20 -17.66
CA ILE A 652 6.15 -32.52 -18.74
C ILE A 652 5.55 -31.25 -19.33
N ALA A 653 5.11 -30.33 -18.49
CA ALA A 653 4.56 -29.04 -18.92
C ALA A 653 5.53 -28.22 -19.77
N ALA A 654 6.82 -28.28 -19.46
CA ALA A 654 7.86 -27.61 -20.24
C ALA A 654 8.15 -28.29 -21.59
N LEU A 655 7.87 -29.57 -21.74
CA LEU A 655 8.15 -30.36 -22.95
C LEU A 655 6.95 -30.52 -23.89
N ILE A 656 5.72 -30.27 -23.41
CA ILE A 656 4.48 -30.64 -24.14
C ILE A 656 4.35 -29.93 -25.50
N HIS A 657 4.93 -28.71 -25.64
CA HIS A 657 4.93 -27.94 -26.89
C HIS A 657 6.18 -28.13 -27.75
N GLU A 658 7.03 -29.12 -27.44
CA GLU A 658 8.30 -29.43 -28.15
C GLU A 658 9.21 -28.20 -28.34
N PRO A 659 9.67 -27.58 -27.25
CA PRO A 659 10.51 -26.39 -27.34
C PRO A 659 11.80 -26.66 -28.10
N LYS A 660 12.36 -25.63 -28.76
CA LYS A 660 13.70 -25.71 -29.38
C LYS A 660 14.81 -25.48 -28.35
N VAL A 661 14.50 -24.80 -27.25
CA VAL A 661 15.42 -24.55 -26.15
C VAL A 661 14.76 -24.95 -24.84
N TRP A 662 15.25 -26.02 -24.24
CA TRP A 662 14.76 -26.48 -22.93
C TRP A 662 15.67 -26.02 -21.84
N ILE A 663 15.16 -25.11 -20.97
CA ILE A 663 15.90 -24.45 -19.89
C ILE A 663 15.43 -25.00 -18.55
N LEU A 664 16.39 -25.40 -17.70
CA LEU A 664 16.12 -26.01 -16.41
C LEU A 664 16.98 -25.35 -15.33
N ASP A 665 16.35 -24.83 -14.29
CA ASP A 665 17.03 -24.23 -13.11
C ASP A 665 17.01 -25.24 -11.95
N GLU A 666 18.16 -25.87 -11.65
CA GLU A 666 18.37 -26.90 -10.61
C GLU A 666 17.35 -28.08 -10.68
N PRO A 667 17.12 -28.70 -11.85
CA PRO A 667 15.98 -29.59 -12.08
C PRO A 667 16.01 -30.93 -11.35
N LEU A 668 17.16 -31.35 -10.85
CA LEU A 668 17.37 -32.69 -10.29
C LEU A 668 17.31 -32.72 -8.78
N THR A 669 17.17 -31.57 -8.15
CA THR A 669 17.11 -31.43 -6.69
C THR A 669 15.82 -32.05 -6.13
N GLY A 670 15.93 -32.98 -5.18
CA GLY A 670 14.78 -33.60 -4.52
C GLY A 670 14.08 -34.70 -5.32
N LEU A 671 14.68 -35.16 -6.42
CA LEU A 671 14.22 -36.31 -7.16
C LEU A 671 14.90 -37.61 -6.64
N ASP A 672 14.20 -38.74 -6.75
CA ASP A 672 14.75 -40.04 -6.51
C ASP A 672 15.66 -40.49 -7.66
N PRO A 673 16.56 -41.47 -7.47
CA PRO A 673 17.51 -41.90 -8.49
C PRO A 673 16.89 -42.33 -9.81
N ASN A 674 15.71 -42.97 -9.78
CA ASN A 674 15.02 -43.39 -11.01
C ASN A 674 14.49 -42.18 -11.79
N SER A 675 13.90 -41.21 -11.09
CA SER A 675 13.43 -39.96 -11.68
C SER A 675 14.59 -39.15 -12.29
N ILE A 676 15.74 -39.10 -11.61
CA ILE A 676 16.95 -38.43 -12.12
C ILE A 676 17.39 -39.12 -13.44
N TYR A 677 17.38 -40.42 -13.49
CA TYR A 677 17.72 -41.17 -14.71
C TYR A 677 16.74 -40.83 -15.85
N GLN A 678 15.43 -40.85 -15.59
CA GLN A 678 14.39 -40.51 -16.58
C GLN A 678 14.60 -39.10 -17.15
N VAL A 679 14.86 -38.08 -16.28
CA VAL A 679 15.11 -36.72 -16.73
C VAL A 679 16.36 -36.63 -17.60
N LYS A 680 17.45 -37.29 -17.21
CA LYS A 680 18.71 -37.31 -17.99
C LYS A 680 18.48 -37.94 -19.40
N GLU A 681 17.74 -39.01 -19.48
CA GLU A 681 17.41 -39.63 -20.78
C GLU A 681 16.52 -38.70 -21.63
N CYS A 682 15.56 -37.98 -21.03
CA CYS A 682 14.80 -36.96 -21.75
C CYS A 682 15.70 -35.84 -22.27
N MET A 683 16.67 -35.36 -21.46
CA MET A 683 17.64 -34.31 -21.88
C MET A 683 18.46 -34.81 -23.12
N LYS A 684 19.03 -36.01 -23.06
CA LYS A 684 19.78 -36.56 -24.16
C LYS A 684 18.93 -36.73 -25.43
N LYS A 685 17.70 -37.27 -25.28
CA LYS A 685 16.77 -37.41 -26.42
C LYS A 685 16.40 -36.08 -27.04
N HIS A 686 16.21 -35.04 -26.20
CA HIS A 686 15.87 -33.70 -26.67
C HIS A 686 17.04 -33.07 -27.45
N ALA A 687 18.27 -33.17 -26.94
CA ALA A 687 19.47 -32.73 -27.64
C ALA A 687 19.71 -33.53 -28.94
N ALA A 688 19.52 -34.86 -28.93
CA ALA A 688 19.68 -35.70 -30.11
C ALA A 688 18.71 -35.32 -31.26
N LYS A 689 17.55 -34.70 -30.97
CA LYS A 689 16.64 -34.12 -31.98
C LYS A 689 17.17 -32.81 -32.59
N GLY A 690 18.37 -32.35 -32.24
CA GLY A 690 18.98 -31.09 -32.69
C GLY A 690 18.51 -29.87 -31.87
N ASN A 691 17.81 -30.05 -30.75
CA ASN A 691 17.38 -28.99 -29.87
C ASN A 691 18.47 -28.67 -28.81
N ILE A 692 18.30 -27.58 -28.07
CA ILE A 692 19.20 -27.18 -26.99
C ILE A 692 18.64 -27.65 -25.65
N VAL A 693 19.49 -28.20 -24.79
CA VAL A 693 19.23 -28.37 -23.37
C VAL A 693 20.20 -27.47 -22.59
N PHE A 694 19.67 -26.51 -21.83
CA PHE A 694 20.45 -25.60 -21.00
C PHE A 694 20.02 -25.79 -19.55
N PHE A 695 20.92 -26.24 -18.68
CA PHE A 695 20.56 -26.42 -17.29
C PHE A 695 21.61 -25.93 -16.30
N SER A 696 21.15 -25.34 -15.20
CA SER A 696 21.99 -25.01 -14.07
C SER A 696 22.06 -26.18 -13.09
N SER A 697 23.22 -26.40 -12.51
CA SER A 697 23.40 -27.34 -11.41
C SER A 697 24.56 -26.95 -10.50
N HIS A 698 24.48 -27.40 -9.26
CA HIS A 698 25.61 -27.41 -8.33
C HIS A 698 26.20 -28.82 -8.16
N LEU A 699 25.59 -29.83 -8.80
CA LEU A 699 26.04 -31.22 -8.77
C LEU A 699 27.00 -31.48 -9.95
N ILE A 700 28.30 -31.31 -9.68
CA ILE A 700 29.36 -31.36 -10.71
C ILE A 700 29.42 -32.70 -11.41
N ASP A 701 29.29 -33.82 -10.67
CA ASP A 701 29.30 -35.19 -11.23
C ASP A 701 28.22 -35.42 -12.29
N ILE A 702 27.07 -34.73 -12.15
CA ILE A 702 25.99 -34.86 -13.13
C ILE A 702 26.33 -34.11 -14.40
N VAL A 703 26.89 -32.90 -14.24
CA VAL A 703 27.31 -32.05 -15.37
C VAL A 703 28.41 -32.76 -16.16
N GLU A 704 29.39 -33.33 -15.47
CA GLU A 704 30.48 -34.08 -16.10
C GLU A 704 30.02 -35.23 -16.98
N LYS A 705 29.01 -36.01 -16.52
CA LYS A 705 28.49 -37.20 -17.24
C LYS A 705 27.44 -36.89 -18.29
N LEU A 706 26.85 -35.69 -18.28
CA LEU A 706 25.69 -35.36 -19.11
C LEU A 706 25.99 -34.29 -20.15
N CYS A 707 26.85 -33.33 -19.85
CA CYS A 707 27.03 -32.14 -20.68
C CYS A 707 28.11 -32.34 -21.75
N ASP A 708 27.84 -31.71 -22.90
CA ASP A 708 28.85 -31.58 -23.94
C ASP A 708 29.80 -30.43 -23.63
N ARG A 709 29.24 -29.30 -23.19
CA ARG A 709 29.98 -28.10 -22.82
C ARG A 709 29.47 -27.54 -21.49
N VAL A 710 30.36 -26.81 -20.80
CA VAL A 710 30.07 -26.19 -19.53
C VAL A 710 30.57 -24.74 -19.50
N ALA A 711 29.76 -23.86 -18.91
CA ALA A 711 30.16 -22.53 -18.53
C ALA A 711 30.28 -22.41 -17.00
N VAL A 712 31.33 -21.80 -16.52
CA VAL A 712 31.55 -21.50 -15.10
C VAL A 712 31.35 -20.02 -14.86
N ILE A 713 30.42 -19.68 -13.95
CA ILE A 713 30.15 -18.31 -13.54
C ILE A 713 30.60 -18.05 -12.09
N LYS A 714 31.24 -16.93 -11.84
CA LYS A 714 31.66 -16.47 -10.52
C LYS A 714 31.43 -14.96 -10.38
N LYS A 715 30.73 -14.55 -9.31
CA LYS A 715 30.45 -13.12 -9.01
C LYS A 715 29.88 -12.35 -10.20
N GLY A 716 28.92 -12.95 -10.91
CA GLY A 716 28.24 -12.33 -12.05
C GLY A 716 29.02 -12.27 -13.35
N GLN A 717 30.18 -12.92 -13.46
CA GLN A 717 30.99 -12.97 -14.68
C GLN A 717 31.27 -14.40 -15.11
N ILE A 718 31.16 -14.64 -16.42
CA ILE A 718 31.56 -15.93 -17.01
C ILE A 718 33.10 -16.02 -16.93
N GLN A 719 33.60 -17.04 -16.26
CA GLN A 719 35.02 -17.26 -16.09
C GLN A 719 35.59 -18.04 -17.27
N THR A 720 34.88 -19.05 -17.72
CA THR A 720 35.28 -19.90 -18.85
C THR A 720 34.08 -20.64 -19.43
N ILE A 721 34.23 -21.06 -20.69
CA ILE A 721 33.34 -21.96 -21.41
C ILE A 721 34.21 -22.97 -22.12
N THR A 722 33.94 -24.26 -21.87
CA THR A 722 34.81 -25.31 -22.40
C THR A 722 34.01 -26.59 -22.63
N ASP A 723 34.56 -27.46 -23.51
CA ASP A 723 34.04 -28.79 -23.73
C ASP A 723 34.42 -29.70 -22.56
N VAL A 724 33.47 -30.47 -22.02
CA VAL A 724 33.69 -31.37 -20.89
C VAL A 724 34.81 -32.41 -21.25
N LYS A 725 34.76 -32.98 -22.45
CA LYS A 725 35.79 -33.92 -22.94
C LYS A 725 37.22 -33.32 -23.00
N SER A 726 37.32 -32.01 -23.21
CA SER A 726 38.62 -31.36 -23.22
C SER A 726 39.24 -31.16 -21.82
N ILE A 727 38.38 -31.17 -20.78
CA ILE A 727 38.80 -31.11 -19.39
C ILE A 727 39.39 -32.44 -18.95
N GLU A 728 38.81 -33.58 -19.31
CA GLU A 728 39.27 -34.90 -18.99
C GLU A 728 40.73 -35.18 -19.50
N ASN A 729 41.18 -34.41 -20.48
CA ASN A 729 42.55 -34.51 -21.01
C ASN A 729 43.59 -33.72 -20.20
N LYS A 730 43.15 -32.80 -19.30
CA LYS A 730 44.05 -31.88 -18.59
C LYS A 730 43.91 -31.94 -17.07
N TYR A 731 42.80 -32.45 -16.59
CA TYR A 731 42.44 -32.53 -15.18
C TYR A 731 41.87 -33.91 -14.87
N ASP A 732 42.01 -34.37 -13.64
CA ASP A 732 41.51 -35.69 -13.21
C ASP A 732 39.98 -35.71 -13.13
N SER A 733 39.33 -34.54 -12.97
CA SER A 733 37.87 -34.41 -12.93
C SER A 733 37.41 -33.00 -13.23
N LEU A 734 36.13 -32.86 -13.63
CA LEU A 734 35.46 -31.54 -13.74
C LEU A 734 35.45 -30.81 -12.39
N GLU A 735 35.43 -31.54 -11.27
CA GLU A 735 35.45 -30.96 -9.94
C GLU A 735 36.80 -30.26 -9.66
N GLU A 736 37.92 -30.88 -9.98
CA GLU A 736 39.24 -30.26 -9.84
C GLU A 736 39.35 -29.00 -10.70
N PHE A 737 38.94 -29.06 -11.95
CA PHE A 737 38.90 -27.90 -12.84
C PHE A 737 38.03 -26.77 -12.28
N TYR A 738 36.83 -27.09 -11.79
CA TYR A 738 35.93 -26.11 -11.19
C TYR A 738 36.54 -25.45 -9.93
N MET A 739 37.16 -26.25 -9.06
CA MET A 739 37.77 -25.75 -7.82
C MET A 739 38.96 -24.82 -8.12
N GLN A 740 39.78 -25.11 -9.13
CA GLN A 740 40.83 -24.20 -9.55
C GLN A 740 40.30 -22.84 -10.00
N ILE A 741 39.23 -22.82 -10.83
CA ILE A 741 38.64 -21.56 -11.30
C ILE A 741 38.02 -20.78 -10.13
N ILE A 742 37.35 -21.48 -9.21
CA ILE A 742 36.70 -20.83 -8.09
C ILE A 742 37.70 -20.33 -7.06
N ASN A 743 38.80 -21.06 -6.79
CA ASN A 743 39.80 -20.67 -5.80
C ASN A 743 40.84 -19.70 -6.36
N GLY A 744 41.02 -19.64 -7.67
CA GLY A 744 42.00 -18.75 -8.32
C GLY A 744 43.43 -19.31 -8.26
N GLU A 745 43.61 -20.60 -8.04
CA GLU A 745 44.91 -21.28 -8.11
C GLU A 745 45.23 -21.63 -9.56
N SER A 746 46.07 -20.86 -10.22
CA SER A 746 46.75 -21.28 -11.46
C SER A 746 47.82 -22.28 -11.08
N LYS A 747 47.79 -23.51 -11.61
CA LYS A 747 49.01 -24.32 -11.71
C LYS A 747 49.97 -23.56 -12.60
N GLU A 748 50.96 -22.91 -12.01
CA GLU A 748 52.16 -22.52 -12.77
C GLU A 748 52.72 -23.78 -13.44
N ASN A 749 52.87 -23.73 -14.75
CA ASN A 749 53.57 -24.73 -15.52
C ASN A 749 54.99 -24.81 -14.98
N ASN A 750 55.31 -25.88 -14.22
CA ASN A 750 56.65 -26.35 -14.07
C ASN A 750 56.92 -27.31 -15.28
N ASP A 751 57.50 -26.74 -16.31
CA ASP A 751 58.39 -27.44 -17.25
C ASP A 751 59.71 -26.64 -17.39
#